data_e7ffe974103f34bc4b28bbfeeb0480dc
#
_entry.id   e7ffe974103f34bc4b28bbfeeb0480dc
#
_cell.length_a   1.000
_cell.length_b   1.000
_cell.length_c   1.000
_cell.angle_alpha   90.00
_cell.angle_beta   90.00
_cell.angle_gamma   90.00
#
_symmetry.space_group_name_H-M   'P 1'
#
loop_
_entity.id
_entity.type
_entity.pdbx_description
1 polymer ?
#
loop_
_entity_poly.entity_id
_entity_poly.type
_entity_poly.pdbx_seq_one_letter_code
_entity_poly.pdbx_strand_id
1 'polypeptide(L)'
;MKTPSSPDLPSSPNLIYTDWTLTESQFDPEQLHSRETVFTIGNGYLGTRGSFEEGYPHALPTTLVHGVYDDVPVVFTELVNCPDWLSLLIIINGERFRLDRGEIINYERQLDLRCGLLTRSLRWRSPKGKTIDLRFERFANFADPHALGLHCQITAIDFKGTIEVQASINGYSDNQGFNHWEQLDQGKIEKESDRDQNYEMDDASRRPSDSEGIWLQVRTRGSRIELGMAAKLSVIDVEANLQMTNTPGYPTVIATFNVVQGQTINIEKIVTLFTSQQTENPVQAAQDKLTGLPSYATLQEAHRQAWVSVWEHSDIEIGGNVKAQLAVRYNLFQLLIAASPHNDQVSIPAKTLSGFGYRGHIFWDTEIFILPFFTFTQPAIARNLLTYRYHTLDGARRKASDSGYQGAMFSWESAATGDEVTPLWSMPNDPYAKAVRIWCRDREIHISTDIAYAVWQYWQATGDDLWLRDYGSEIILDTAIFWMSRLEWNVKLERYELCGVIGADEYHEQVNNNTFTNRMVQWHLEKAVAVHDWLQQKFPDRATDLFQKLQLSPDQSLKWKEAIAQIYVSYNQENQEAKVIEQCDGFFELKDIDLSSYEPRDRSIQAVLGMDATNESQVLKQPDVLMLLYLMRDEFGDRQDLVQKNWNYYAPRTDSTYGSSLTSGIHAIIAANVGADSEANHHFLRAAMVDLEDNRGNTPDGIHAASAGGIWQAVVFGFGGIQLKDNKPVANPHLPNCWTYLKFKLQWHNTWYSFDLASTLAPFPEIQGFIFDLDGVLTDTAEFHYRAWQKLADEEKIPFDRKANEPLRGVARRESLMLIIGDRDYSEEAIQEMMDRKNRYYVESIEDTTPQDVLSGVIKLLKELRQSGIKIAIASASKNARPVIAKLGIADLVDAIADGYSVEKPKPAPDLFLFAATQIGIAPDKCIVVEDAPAGVEAAISAGMWAIGLAPKEHSDRFNGTAHIVLPNLTGFNLSDIQAKLGK
;
A
#
# COMPACT_ATOMS: atom_id res chain seq x y z
N MET A 1 -24.88 -21.05 1.21
CA MET A 1 -24.04 -20.26 0.32
C MET A 1 -22.63 -20.80 0.45
N LYS A 2 -22.08 -21.34 -0.64
CA LYS A 2 -20.75 -21.98 -0.62
C LYS A 2 -19.70 -20.88 -0.53
N THR A 3 -18.83 -20.95 0.46
CA THR A 3 -17.61 -20.16 0.54
C THR A 3 -16.70 -20.54 -0.63
N PRO A 4 -16.14 -19.58 -1.37
CA PRO A 4 -15.14 -19.90 -2.39
C PRO A 4 -13.89 -20.42 -1.71
N SER A 5 -13.36 -21.48 -2.26
CA SER A 5 -12.05 -22.03 -1.92
C SER A 5 -10.97 -20.99 -2.22
N SER A 6 -10.06 -20.83 -1.27
CA SER A 6 -8.86 -19.99 -1.38
C SER A 6 -8.15 -20.18 -2.72
N PRO A 7 -7.94 -19.12 -3.47
CA PRO A 7 -6.91 -19.10 -4.48
C PRO A 7 -5.62 -18.49 -3.90
N ASP A 8 -4.49 -18.95 -4.34
CA ASP A 8 -3.35 -18.05 -4.52
C ASP A 8 -3.90 -16.81 -5.21
N LEU A 9 -3.85 -15.65 -4.52
CA LEU A 9 -4.40 -14.40 -5.03
C LEU A 9 -3.69 -14.11 -6.35
N PRO A 10 -4.39 -14.08 -7.49
CA PRO A 10 -3.75 -13.78 -8.75
C PRO A 10 -3.21 -12.36 -8.66
N SER A 11 -1.95 -12.19 -9.02
CA SER A 11 -1.44 -10.89 -9.46
C SER A 11 -2.53 -10.30 -10.37
N SER A 12 -3.06 -9.11 -10.03
CA SER A 12 -4.16 -8.49 -10.78
C SER A 12 -3.79 -8.43 -12.27
N PRO A 13 -4.37 -9.24 -13.13
CA PRO A 13 -3.81 -9.54 -14.46
C PRO A 13 -3.80 -8.34 -15.40
N ASN A 14 -4.36 -7.19 -14.97
CA ASN A 14 -4.61 -6.02 -15.82
C ASN A 14 -3.85 -4.76 -15.40
N LEU A 15 -2.92 -4.85 -14.41
CA LEU A 15 -2.08 -3.71 -14.00
C LEU A 15 -0.68 -3.81 -14.59
N ILE A 16 -0.26 -2.79 -15.29
CA ILE A 16 1.07 -2.63 -15.88
C ILE A 16 1.85 -1.59 -15.09
N TYR A 17 3.09 -1.89 -14.75
CA TYR A 17 3.96 -1.06 -13.94
C TYR A 17 5.14 -0.54 -14.75
N THR A 18 5.41 0.75 -14.63
CA THR A 18 6.70 1.35 -14.98
C THR A 18 7.31 1.99 -13.74
N ASP A 19 8.45 2.61 -13.86
CA ASP A 19 9.07 3.30 -12.72
C ASP A 19 8.21 4.41 -12.12
N TRP A 20 7.25 4.95 -12.87
CA TRP A 20 6.45 6.11 -12.47
C TRP A 20 4.96 6.00 -12.75
N THR A 21 4.54 5.00 -13.50
CA THR A 21 3.13 4.89 -13.89
C THR A 21 2.53 3.56 -13.50
N LEU A 22 1.30 3.64 -13.02
CA LEU A 22 0.41 2.53 -12.79
C LEU A 22 -0.69 2.58 -13.85
N THR A 23 -0.81 1.54 -14.69
CA THR A 23 -1.76 1.51 -15.80
C THR A 23 -2.67 0.30 -15.69
N GLU A 24 -3.98 0.55 -15.72
CA GLU A 24 -5.01 -0.48 -15.92
C GLU A 24 -5.35 -0.54 -17.41
N SER A 25 -5.01 -1.65 -18.05
CA SER A 25 -5.16 -1.84 -19.51
C SER A 25 -6.50 -2.41 -19.92
N GLN A 26 -7.29 -2.91 -18.97
CA GLN A 26 -8.63 -3.46 -19.19
C GLN A 26 -9.51 -3.17 -17.99
N PHE A 27 -10.75 -2.72 -18.23
CA PHE A 27 -11.73 -2.53 -17.17
C PHE A 27 -12.28 -3.87 -16.68
N ASP A 28 -12.21 -4.07 -15.37
CA ASP A 28 -12.74 -5.23 -14.65
C ASP A 28 -13.76 -4.77 -13.58
N PRO A 29 -15.06 -5.05 -13.77
CA PRO A 29 -16.09 -4.67 -12.80
C PRO A 29 -15.92 -5.30 -11.40
N GLU A 30 -15.30 -6.48 -11.31
CA GLU A 30 -15.07 -7.16 -10.02
C GLU A 30 -14.02 -6.45 -9.18
N GLN A 31 -13.11 -5.73 -9.82
CA GLN A 31 -12.06 -4.95 -9.18
C GLN A 31 -12.46 -3.47 -8.94
N LEU A 32 -13.71 -3.09 -9.22
CA LEU A 32 -14.15 -1.69 -9.20
C LEU A 32 -13.70 -0.94 -7.94
N HIS A 33 -14.07 -1.42 -6.77
CA HIS A 33 -13.82 -0.72 -5.51
C HIS A 33 -12.34 -0.69 -5.11
N SER A 34 -11.61 -1.77 -5.37
CA SER A 34 -10.16 -1.81 -5.17
C SER A 34 -9.47 -0.80 -6.10
N ARG A 35 -9.88 -0.73 -7.37
CA ARG A 35 -9.34 0.23 -8.35
C ARG A 35 -9.72 1.67 -8.03
N GLU A 36 -10.93 1.94 -7.50
CA GLU A 36 -11.28 3.28 -7.01
C GLU A 36 -10.29 3.75 -5.95
N THR A 37 -9.89 2.89 -5.02
CA THR A 37 -8.89 3.19 -3.98
C THR A 37 -7.51 3.37 -4.57
N VAL A 38 -7.03 2.42 -5.38
CA VAL A 38 -5.66 2.39 -5.93
C VAL A 38 -5.37 3.62 -6.80
N PHE A 39 -6.36 4.13 -7.53
CA PHE A 39 -6.26 5.32 -8.37
C PHE A 39 -6.68 6.62 -7.65
N THR A 40 -6.63 6.66 -6.32
CA THR A 40 -6.86 7.89 -5.53
C THR A 40 -5.80 8.94 -5.85
N ILE A 41 -6.24 10.17 -6.03
CA ILE A 41 -5.41 11.37 -6.11
C ILE A 41 -5.74 12.31 -4.96
N GLY A 42 -4.82 13.21 -4.61
CA GLY A 42 -5.02 14.15 -3.51
C GLY A 42 -3.93 15.22 -3.47
N ASN A 43 -3.99 16.11 -2.49
CA ASN A 43 -3.10 17.27 -2.41
C ASN A 43 -2.76 17.69 -0.96
N GLY A 44 -2.96 16.80 0.01
CA GLY A 44 -2.72 17.08 1.43
C GLY A 44 -3.84 17.87 2.13
N TYR A 45 -4.82 18.35 1.40
CA TYR A 45 -6.06 18.94 1.93
C TYR A 45 -7.24 17.97 1.77
N LEU A 46 -7.33 17.37 0.61
CA LEU A 46 -8.32 16.36 0.27
C LEU A 46 -7.74 15.19 -0.50
N GLY A 47 -8.44 14.05 -0.42
CA GLY A 47 -8.26 12.89 -1.28
C GLY A 47 -9.54 12.58 -2.04
N THR A 48 -9.44 12.21 -3.32
CA THR A 48 -10.58 11.82 -4.16
C THR A 48 -10.27 10.51 -4.88
N ARG A 49 -11.18 9.55 -4.74
CA ARG A 49 -11.00 8.18 -5.29
C ARG A 49 -11.02 8.17 -6.82
N GLY A 50 -10.49 7.09 -7.39
CA GLY A 50 -10.44 6.84 -8.82
C GLY A 50 -11.80 6.50 -9.45
N SER A 51 -12.93 6.96 -8.91
CA SER A 51 -14.26 6.70 -9.48
C SER A 51 -14.44 7.34 -10.85
N PHE A 52 -15.39 6.84 -11.65
CA PHE A 52 -15.62 7.30 -13.02
C PHE A 52 -16.50 8.55 -13.06
N GLU A 53 -16.19 9.47 -13.97
CA GLU A 53 -16.84 10.76 -14.13
C GLU A 53 -18.30 10.62 -14.56
N GLU A 54 -18.61 9.63 -15.41
CA GLU A 54 -19.98 9.31 -15.87
C GLU A 54 -20.79 8.50 -14.86
N GLY A 55 -20.16 8.05 -13.77
CA GLY A 55 -20.70 7.12 -12.79
C GLY A 55 -20.74 5.68 -13.31
N TYR A 56 -20.71 4.73 -12.38
CA TYR A 56 -20.87 3.29 -12.64
C TYR A 56 -21.79 2.67 -11.59
N PRO A 57 -22.59 1.64 -11.93
CA PRO A 57 -23.42 0.95 -10.92
C PRO A 57 -22.59 0.46 -9.74
N HIS A 58 -23.05 0.76 -8.53
CA HIS A 58 -22.39 0.44 -7.26
C HIS A 58 -21.02 1.12 -7.01
N ALA A 59 -20.57 2.04 -7.88
CA ALA A 59 -19.39 2.86 -7.58
C ALA A 59 -19.59 3.67 -6.29
N LEU A 60 -18.48 3.92 -5.59
CA LEU A 60 -18.45 4.71 -4.38
C LEU A 60 -17.59 5.98 -4.60
N PRO A 61 -18.11 6.98 -5.34
CA PRO A 61 -17.40 8.23 -5.54
C PRO A 61 -17.20 8.89 -4.19
N THR A 62 -15.93 9.10 -3.83
CA THR A 62 -15.57 9.58 -2.50
C THR A 62 -14.55 10.69 -2.61
N THR A 63 -14.83 11.78 -1.91
CA THR A 63 -13.88 12.86 -1.66
C THR A 63 -13.88 13.15 -0.17
N LEU A 64 -12.74 12.96 0.47
CA LEU A 64 -12.54 13.18 1.90
C LEU A 64 -11.68 14.42 2.10
N VAL A 65 -12.11 15.30 2.99
CA VAL A 65 -11.37 16.52 3.38
C VAL A 65 -10.88 16.37 4.82
N HIS A 66 -9.63 16.67 5.06
CA HIS A 66 -9.07 16.62 6.41
C HIS A 66 -9.90 17.41 7.43
N GLY A 67 -10.16 16.80 8.60
CA GLY A 67 -10.82 17.43 9.71
C GLY A 67 -12.35 17.52 9.60
N VAL A 68 -12.95 17.18 8.46
CA VAL A 68 -14.41 17.19 8.30
C VAL A 68 -15.02 15.93 8.88
N TYR A 69 -15.01 15.83 10.21
CA TYR A 69 -15.67 14.77 10.96
C TYR A 69 -17.10 15.14 11.30
N ASP A 70 -17.97 14.14 11.37
CA ASP A 70 -19.31 14.30 11.90
C ASP A 70 -19.62 13.26 12.97
N ASP A 71 -20.41 13.67 13.96
CA ASP A 71 -20.82 12.87 15.11
C ASP A 71 -22.34 12.99 15.28
N VAL A 72 -23.06 11.99 14.83
CA VAL A 72 -24.51 11.90 14.97
C VAL A 72 -24.90 10.70 15.84
N PRO A 73 -25.98 10.74 16.60
CA PRO A 73 -26.32 9.72 17.59
C PRO A 73 -26.49 8.28 17.06
N VAL A 74 -26.65 8.09 15.77
CA VAL A 74 -26.88 6.78 15.13
C VAL A 74 -25.64 6.16 14.50
N VAL A 75 -24.54 6.93 14.36
CA VAL A 75 -23.25 6.46 13.85
C VAL A 75 -22.11 6.93 14.75
N PHE A 76 -20.98 6.24 14.66
CA PHE A 76 -19.76 6.73 15.34
C PHE A 76 -19.22 7.98 14.64
N THR A 77 -18.38 8.75 15.34
CA THR A 77 -17.60 9.82 14.73
C THR A 77 -16.89 9.29 13.49
N GLU A 78 -17.06 9.95 12.35
CA GLU A 78 -16.41 9.52 11.11
C GLU A 78 -16.09 10.70 10.18
N LEU A 79 -15.06 10.51 9.35
CA LEU A 79 -14.69 11.46 8.31
C LEU A 79 -15.74 11.41 7.19
N VAL A 80 -16.27 12.59 6.82
CA VAL A 80 -17.46 12.67 5.98
C VAL A 80 -17.10 12.69 4.50
N ASN A 81 -17.82 11.90 3.69
CA ASN A 81 -17.76 11.98 2.23
C ASN A 81 -18.37 13.30 1.75
N CYS A 82 -17.55 14.16 1.16
CA CYS A 82 -17.95 15.47 0.66
C CYS A 82 -18.83 15.36 -0.61
N PRO A 83 -19.57 16.43 -0.98
CA PRO A 83 -20.29 16.44 -2.24
C PRO A 83 -19.44 16.00 -3.43
N ASP A 84 -20.00 15.16 -4.30
CA ASP A 84 -19.27 14.64 -5.44
C ASP A 84 -19.10 15.72 -6.52
N TRP A 85 -17.86 16.07 -6.79
CA TRP A 85 -17.45 17.05 -7.78
C TRP A 85 -17.16 16.45 -9.16
N LEU A 86 -16.98 15.11 -9.26
CA LEU A 86 -16.54 14.43 -10.48
C LEU A 86 -17.62 14.44 -11.55
N SER A 87 -18.89 14.33 -11.19
CA SER A 87 -20.01 14.07 -12.09
C SER A 87 -19.96 14.85 -13.41
N LEU A 88 -19.75 14.11 -14.53
CA LEU A 88 -19.69 14.61 -15.89
C LEU A 88 -20.38 13.61 -16.83
N LEU A 89 -21.66 13.83 -17.15
CA LEU A 89 -22.42 12.95 -18.01
C LEU A 89 -22.32 13.37 -19.48
N ILE A 90 -22.10 12.44 -20.37
CA ILE A 90 -21.98 12.67 -21.82
C ILE A 90 -23.14 11.97 -22.52
N ILE A 91 -23.91 12.72 -23.31
CA ILE A 91 -25.09 12.22 -24.05
C ILE A 91 -24.90 12.52 -25.53
N ILE A 92 -24.88 11.48 -26.36
CA ILE A 92 -24.60 11.53 -27.78
C ILE A 92 -25.86 11.26 -28.57
N ASN A 93 -26.44 12.29 -29.23
CA ASN A 93 -27.72 12.15 -29.92
C ASN A 93 -28.80 11.45 -29.07
N GLY A 94 -28.87 11.77 -27.76
CA GLY A 94 -29.81 11.21 -26.81
C GLY A 94 -29.44 9.85 -26.21
N GLU A 95 -28.25 9.32 -26.48
CA GLU A 95 -27.71 8.12 -25.84
C GLU A 95 -26.63 8.48 -24.81
N ARG A 96 -26.87 8.16 -23.55
CA ARG A 96 -25.90 8.39 -22.48
C ARG A 96 -24.71 7.42 -22.59
N PHE A 97 -23.51 7.93 -22.60
CA PHE A 97 -22.29 7.17 -22.41
C PHE A 97 -22.28 6.50 -21.05
N ARG A 98 -21.98 5.20 -21.01
CA ARG A 98 -21.83 4.38 -19.79
C ARG A 98 -20.97 3.17 -20.10
N LEU A 99 -20.08 2.79 -19.18
CA LEU A 99 -19.22 1.61 -19.34
C LEU A 99 -19.99 0.28 -19.25
N ASP A 100 -21.12 0.24 -18.55
CA ASP A 100 -21.98 -0.95 -18.43
C ASP A 100 -22.96 -1.11 -19.59
N ARG A 101 -22.92 -0.24 -20.60
CA ARG A 101 -23.76 -0.28 -21.80
C ARG A 101 -22.97 0.09 -23.04
N GLY A 102 -23.26 -0.57 -24.14
CA GLY A 102 -22.50 -0.42 -25.38
C GLY A 102 -21.30 -1.36 -25.41
N GLU A 103 -20.33 -1.05 -26.26
CA GLU A 103 -19.12 -1.85 -26.47
C GLU A 103 -17.89 -1.01 -26.14
N ILE A 104 -17.05 -1.48 -25.23
CA ILE A 104 -15.73 -0.91 -24.95
C ILE A 104 -14.76 -1.56 -25.94
N ILE A 105 -14.26 -0.78 -26.92
CA ILE A 105 -13.35 -1.26 -27.97
C ILE A 105 -11.89 -1.24 -27.50
N ASN A 106 -11.51 -0.19 -26.78
CA ASN A 106 -10.25 -0.11 -26.06
C ASN A 106 -10.46 0.64 -24.74
N TYR A 107 -9.56 0.41 -23.80
CA TYR A 107 -9.59 1.05 -22.48
C TYR A 107 -8.18 1.12 -21.91
N GLU A 108 -7.85 2.25 -21.34
CA GLU A 108 -6.65 2.45 -20.54
C GLU A 108 -6.92 3.50 -19.46
N ARG A 109 -6.53 3.22 -18.22
CA ARG A 109 -6.53 4.18 -17.12
C ARG A 109 -5.14 4.18 -16.48
N GLN A 110 -4.54 5.37 -16.33
CA GLN A 110 -3.18 5.50 -15.86
C GLN A 110 -3.07 6.58 -14.78
N LEU A 111 -2.35 6.27 -13.70
CA LEU A 111 -1.88 7.23 -12.71
C LEU A 111 -0.38 7.48 -12.93
N ASP A 112 -0.02 8.71 -13.23
CA ASP A 112 1.38 9.18 -13.27
C ASP A 112 1.76 9.77 -11.91
N LEU A 113 2.58 9.03 -11.16
CA LEU A 113 3.02 9.39 -9.80
C LEU A 113 3.94 10.62 -9.78
N ARG A 114 4.63 10.93 -10.90
CA ARG A 114 5.53 12.11 -10.96
C ARG A 114 4.78 13.41 -10.78
N CYS A 115 3.53 13.43 -11.18
CA CYS A 115 2.73 14.65 -11.17
C CYS A 115 1.31 14.45 -10.66
N GLY A 116 0.99 13.32 -10.03
CA GLY A 116 -0.33 13.08 -9.45
C GLY A 116 -1.49 13.22 -10.44
N LEU A 117 -1.27 12.83 -11.69
CA LEU A 117 -2.21 12.99 -12.77
C LEU A 117 -2.90 11.66 -13.08
N LEU A 118 -4.22 11.62 -12.99
CA LEU A 118 -5.02 10.47 -13.37
C LEU A 118 -5.62 10.69 -14.76
N THR A 119 -5.28 9.81 -15.71
CA THR A 119 -5.81 9.82 -17.09
C THR A 119 -6.61 8.56 -17.36
N ARG A 120 -7.63 8.68 -18.20
CA ARG A 120 -8.41 7.55 -18.72
C ARG A 120 -8.74 7.77 -20.18
N SER A 121 -8.37 6.85 -21.04
CA SER A 121 -8.61 6.89 -22.49
C SER A 121 -9.39 5.66 -22.92
N LEU A 122 -10.45 5.84 -23.70
CA LEU A 122 -11.25 4.72 -24.17
C LEU A 122 -11.92 5.03 -25.52
N ARG A 123 -12.18 3.98 -26.29
CA ARG A 123 -13.07 4.02 -27.45
C ARG A 123 -14.33 3.23 -27.10
N TRP A 124 -15.46 3.90 -27.21
CA TRP A 124 -16.76 3.32 -26.89
C TRP A 124 -17.71 3.40 -28.10
N ARG A 125 -18.44 2.31 -28.34
CA ARG A 125 -19.50 2.25 -29.33
C ARG A 125 -20.84 2.15 -28.64
N SER A 126 -21.76 3.09 -28.97
CA SER A 126 -23.10 3.12 -28.41
C SER A 126 -23.94 1.93 -28.89
N PRO A 127 -25.02 1.55 -28.17
CA PRO A 127 -25.98 0.52 -28.61
C PRO A 127 -26.57 0.77 -30.01
N LYS A 128 -26.63 2.03 -30.44
CA LYS A 128 -27.05 2.41 -31.80
C LYS A 128 -25.91 2.51 -32.83
N GLY A 129 -24.72 2.08 -32.45
CA GLY A 129 -23.58 1.93 -33.34
C GLY A 129 -22.73 3.20 -33.58
N LYS A 130 -22.88 4.26 -32.76
CA LYS A 130 -22.04 5.46 -32.84
C LYS A 130 -20.79 5.27 -32.01
N THR A 131 -19.66 5.62 -32.60
CA THR A 131 -18.36 5.45 -31.96
C THR A 131 -17.77 6.79 -31.56
N ILE A 132 -17.28 6.88 -30.30
CA ILE A 132 -16.54 8.02 -29.78
C ILE A 132 -15.23 7.57 -29.17
N ASP A 133 -14.24 8.47 -29.23
CA ASP A 133 -13.06 8.42 -28.34
C ASP A 133 -13.26 9.41 -27.23
N LEU A 134 -12.95 8.97 -26.02
CA LEU A 134 -12.96 9.78 -24.80
C LEU A 134 -11.60 9.73 -24.14
N ARG A 135 -11.10 10.90 -23.71
CA ARG A 135 -9.95 11.02 -22.83
C ARG A 135 -10.28 11.93 -21.68
N PHE A 136 -10.27 11.39 -20.49
CA PHE A 136 -10.39 12.15 -19.25
C PHE A 136 -9.01 12.35 -18.63
N GLU A 137 -8.80 13.49 -18.02
CA GLU A 137 -7.60 13.85 -17.28
C GLU A 137 -8.00 14.67 -16.07
N ARG A 138 -7.52 14.31 -14.87
CA ARG A 138 -7.86 15.03 -13.66
C ARG A 138 -6.74 15.05 -12.64
N PHE A 139 -6.75 16.11 -11.82
CA PHE A 139 -5.82 16.29 -10.71
C PHE A 139 -6.48 17.03 -9.53
N ALA A 140 -6.02 16.74 -8.31
CA ALA A 140 -6.19 17.58 -7.14
C ALA A 140 -4.97 18.50 -7.07
N ASN A 141 -5.14 19.82 -7.20
CA ASN A 141 -4.01 20.71 -7.40
C ASN A 141 -3.10 20.77 -6.17
N PHE A 142 -1.83 20.39 -6.35
CA PHE A 142 -0.85 20.33 -5.26
C PHE A 142 -0.23 21.71 -4.94
N ALA A 143 -0.27 22.65 -5.89
CA ALA A 143 0.16 24.04 -5.68
C ALA A 143 -0.93 24.91 -5.05
N ASP A 144 -2.20 24.51 -5.19
CA ASP A 144 -3.38 25.22 -4.65
C ASP A 144 -4.39 24.19 -4.12
N PRO A 145 -4.42 23.93 -2.80
CA PRO A 145 -5.16 22.81 -2.25
C PRO A 145 -6.68 22.93 -2.41
N HIS A 146 -7.19 24.12 -2.69
CA HIS A 146 -8.62 24.36 -2.87
C HIS A 146 -9.11 24.21 -4.30
N ALA A 147 -8.23 23.92 -5.26
CA ALA A 147 -8.56 23.80 -6.68
C ALA A 147 -8.45 22.36 -7.20
N LEU A 148 -9.44 21.95 -7.97
CA LEU A 148 -9.53 20.63 -8.64
C LEU A 148 -9.73 20.86 -10.14
N GLY A 149 -9.09 20.07 -10.95
CA GLY A 149 -9.20 20.15 -12.42
C GLY A 149 -9.64 18.83 -13.04
N LEU A 150 -10.59 18.91 -13.97
CA LEU A 150 -11.02 17.82 -14.83
C LEU A 150 -11.07 18.32 -16.28
N HIS A 151 -10.39 17.63 -17.18
CA HIS A 151 -10.43 17.87 -18.62
C HIS A 151 -10.95 16.63 -19.34
N CYS A 152 -11.84 16.83 -20.30
CA CYS A 152 -12.39 15.76 -21.13
C CYS A 152 -12.28 16.11 -22.61
N GLN A 153 -11.66 15.21 -23.37
CA GLN A 153 -11.66 15.29 -24.85
C GLN A 153 -12.69 14.31 -25.40
N ILE A 154 -13.55 14.77 -26.30
CA ILE A 154 -14.57 13.95 -26.96
C ILE A 154 -14.32 14.03 -28.47
N THR A 155 -14.08 12.90 -29.14
CA THR A 155 -13.90 12.81 -30.59
C THR A 155 -15.02 11.99 -31.20
N ALA A 156 -15.80 12.58 -32.12
CA ALA A 156 -16.83 11.87 -32.88
C ALA A 156 -16.19 11.08 -34.04
N ILE A 157 -16.14 9.75 -33.94
CA ILE A 157 -15.38 8.92 -34.89
C ILE A 157 -16.14 8.70 -36.19
N ASP A 158 -17.42 8.30 -36.13
CA ASP A 158 -18.19 7.81 -37.30
C ASP A 158 -19.57 8.48 -37.44
N PHE A 159 -19.81 9.57 -36.73
CA PHE A 159 -21.11 10.25 -36.78
C PHE A 159 -20.96 11.78 -36.79
N LYS A 160 -22.05 12.42 -37.12
CA LYS A 160 -22.33 13.84 -36.89
C LYS A 160 -23.62 14.00 -36.05
N GLY A 161 -23.71 15.04 -35.26
CA GLY A 161 -24.93 15.29 -34.49
C GLY A 161 -24.65 16.10 -33.23
N THR A 162 -25.55 16.00 -32.25
CA THR A 162 -25.52 16.79 -31.03
C THR A 162 -24.90 15.99 -29.91
N ILE A 163 -24.02 16.65 -29.17
CA ILE A 163 -23.51 16.15 -27.90
C ILE A 163 -24.00 17.09 -26.80
N GLU A 164 -24.45 16.50 -25.70
CA GLU A 164 -24.80 17.20 -24.46
C GLU A 164 -23.88 16.71 -23.36
N VAL A 165 -23.31 17.65 -22.61
CA VAL A 165 -22.47 17.39 -21.44
C VAL A 165 -23.10 18.01 -20.23
N GLN A 166 -23.33 17.22 -19.18
CA GLN A 166 -23.91 17.67 -17.93
C GLN A 166 -22.85 17.60 -16.83
N ALA A 167 -22.42 18.74 -16.31
CA ALA A 167 -21.46 18.87 -15.21
C ALA A 167 -22.18 19.29 -13.93
N SER A 168 -22.18 18.41 -12.93
CA SER A 168 -22.96 18.63 -11.70
C SER A 168 -22.06 18.67 -10.47
N ILE A 169 -22.57 19.24 -9.38
CA ILE A 169 -22.13 18.99 -8.01
C ILE A 169 -23.23 18.14 -7.36
N ASN A 170 -22.88 16.94 -6.87
CA ASN A 170 -23.86 16.07 -6.22
C ASN A 170 -23.71 16.14 -4.68
N GLY A 171 -24.65 16.81 -4.03
CA GLY A 171 -24.72 16.97 -2.58
C GLY A 171 -25.30 15.77 -1.81
N TYR A 172 -25.66 14.69 -2.52
CA TYR A 172 -26.23 13.47 -1.90
C TYR A 172 -25.17 12.38 -1.66
N SER A 173 -23.91 12.77 -1.57
CA SER A 173 -22.84 11.85 -1.15
C SER A 173 -23.13 11.30 0.24
N ASP A 174 -22.81 10.02 0.43
CA ASP A 174 -23.04 9.35 1.70
C ASP A 174 -21.79 8.54 2.13
N ASN A 175 -21.78 8.17 3.41
CA ASN A 175 -20.83 7.22 3.98
C ASN A 175 -21.50 5.84 4.01
N GLN A 176 -21.36 5.06 2.93
CA GLN A 176 -21.90 3.69 2.84
C GLN A 176 -23.38 3.57 3.26
N GLY A 177 -24.21 4.55 2.81
CA GLY A 177 -25.64 4.59 3.03
C GLY A 177 -26.13 5.58 4.08
N PHE A 178 -25.22 6.29 4.78
CA PHE A 178 -25.59 7.37 5.68
C PHE A 178 -25.17 8.74 5.13
N ASN A 179 -26.15 9.63 4.91
CA ASN A 179 -25.90 10.99 4.44
C ASN A 179 -25.74 11.96 5.62
N HIS A 180 -24.54 12.48 5.81
CA HIS A 180 -24.19 13.44 6.87
C HIS A 180 -24.58 14.89 6.57
N TRP A 181 -25.00 15.19 5.33
CA TRP A 181 -25.18 16.57 4.88
C TRP A 181 -26.62 17.06 4.98
N GLU A 182 -26.78 18.28 5.48
CA GLU A 182 -27.96 19.12 5.27
C GLU A 182 -27.69 20.05 4.09
N GLN A 183 -28.59 20.10 3.13
CA GLN A 183 -28.52 21.06 2.03
C GLN A 183 -28.92 22.43 2.55
N LEU A 184 -28.07 23.45 2.39
CA LEU A 184 -28.37 24.82 2.83
C LEU A 184 -28.83 25.70 1.68
N ASP A 185 -27.98 25.85 0.66
CA ASP A 185 -28.26 26.70 -0.49
C ASP A 185 -27.46 26.26 -1.72
N GLN A 186 -27.85 26.71 -2.91
CA GLN A 186 -27.20 26.44 -4.18
C GLN A 186 -27.61 27.43 -5.26
N GLY A 187 -26.81 27.57 -6.30
CA GLY A 187 -27.15 28.51 -7.35
C GLY A 187 -26.19 28.58 -8.51
N LYS A 188 -26.42 29.58 -9.33
CA LYS A 188 -25.54 29.97 -10.43
C LYS A 188 -24.54 31.02 -9.95
N ILE A 189 -23.32 30.95 -10.45
CA ILE A 189 -22.33 32.01 -10.26
C ILE A 189 -22.71 33.14 -11.24
N GLU A 190 -23.01 34.35 -10.70
CA GLU A 190 -23.33 35.52 -11.53
C GLU A 190 -22.07 35.95 -12.30
N LYS A 191 -22.24 36.15 -13.62
CA LYS A 191 -21.19 36.79 -14.41
C LYS A 191 -21.04 38.22 -13.91
N GLU A 192 -19.84 38.67 -13.63
CA GLU A 192 -19.55 40.10 -13.49
C GLU A 192 -19.84 40.77 -14.85
N SER A 193 -21.12 41.06 -15.10
CA SER A 193 -21.50 42.00 -16.13
C SER A 193 -21.14 43.42 -15.63
N ASP A 194 -20.21 44.06 -16.33
CA ASP A 194 -19.87 45.49 -16.20
C ASP A 194 -18.89 45.91 -15.08
N ARG A 195 -17.77 45.22 -14.93
CA ARG A 195 -16.58 45.88 -14.35
C ARG A 195 -15.40 45.79 -15.31
N ASP A 196 -15.14 46.99 -15.89
CA ASP A 196 -13.92 47.38 -16.59
C ASP A 196 -13.42 46.50 -17.77
N GLN A 197 -13.90 46.86 -18.96
CA GLN A 197 -13.22 46.68 -20.24
C GLN A 197 -11.88 47.44 -20.25
N ASN A 198 -10.82 46.86 -19.70
CA ASN A 198 -9.43 47.33 -19.94
C ASN A 198 -8.43 46.26 -19.53
N TYR A 199 -8.42 45.17 -20.27
CA TYR A 199 -7.22 44.27 -20.33
C TYR A 199 -6.94 44.02 -21.81
N GLU A 200 -5.77 44.47 -22.26
CA GLU A 200 -5.25 44.17 -23.61
C GLU A 200 -5.01 42.66 -23.75
N MET A 201 -5.63 42.08 -24.77
CA MET A 201 -5.51 40.67 -25.13
C MET A 201 -4.16 40.46 -25.88
N ASP A 202 -3.22 39.83 -25.23
CA ASP A 202 -2.10 39.12 -25.89
C ASP A 202 -2.53 37.65 -26.10
N ASP A 203 -3.03 37.34 -27.20
CA ASP A 203 -3.12 36.11 -28.02
C ASP A 203 -4.48 36.03 -28.77
N ALA A 204 -4.43 36.53 -30.00
CA ALA A 204 -5.63 36.63 -30.88
C ALA A 204 -6.06 35.30 -31.55
N SER A 205 -5.63 34.13 -31.07
CA SER A 205 -5.90 32.83 -31.69
C SER A 205 -6.94 31.97 -30.95
N ARG A 206 -7.40 32.35 -29.73
CA ARG A 206 -8.43 31.61 -29.01
C ARG A 206 -9.72 32.43 -28.92
N ARG A 207 -10.83 31.91 -29.45
CA ARG A 207 -12.16 32.47 -29.18
C ARG A 207 -12.44 32.39 -27.67
N PRO A 208 -13.17 33.37 -27.05
CA PRO A 208 -13.59 33.23 -25.67
C PRO A 208 -14.37 31.93 -25.49
N SER A 209 -13.95 31.10 -24.53
CA SER A 209 -14.71 29.88 -24.21
C SER A 209 -16.03 30.25 -23.58
N ASP A 210 -17.13 29.68 -24.10
CA ASP A 210 -18.40 29.75 -23.39
C ASP A 210 -18.25 29.03 -22.04
N SER A 211 -18.58 29.71 -20.93
CA SER A 211 -18.44 29.13 -19.60
C SER A 211 -19.60 29.57 -18.68
N GLU A 212 -20.05 28.65 -17.84
CA GLU A 212 -21.04 28.86 -16.79
C GLU A 212 -20.59 28.22 -15.50
N GLY A 213 -21.00 28.82 -14.34
CA GLY A 213 -20.63 28.35 -13.03
C GLY A 213 -21.81 28.06 -12.11
N ILE A 214 -21.65 27.09 -11.25
CA ILE A 214 -22.62 26.65 -10.22
C ILE A 214 -21.93 26.54 -8.88
N TRP A 215 -22.73 26.61 -7.81
CA TRP A 215 -22.23 26.41 -6.45
C TRP A 215 -23.24 25.65 -5.58
N LEU A 216 -22.75 25.03 -4.51
CA LEU A 216 -23.50 24.28 -3.52
C LEU A 216 -22.94 24.58 -2.13
N GLN A 217 -23.84 24.82 -1.15
CA GLN A 217 -23.52 24.91 0.27
C GLN A 217 -24.24 23.83 1.04
N VAL A 218 -23.48 23.09 1.82
CA VAL A 218 -23.98 22.01 2.69
C VAL A 218 -23.40 22.16 4.08
N ARG A 219 -24.00 21.49 5.08
CA ARG A 219 -23.55 21.50 6.47
C ARG A 219 -23.70 20.13 7.08
N THR A 220 -22.70 19.66 7.85
CA THR A 220 -22.81 18.41 8.58
C THR A 220 -23.90 18.46 9.66
N ARG A 221 -24.55 17.32 9.90
CA ARG A 221 -25.74 17.27 10.79
C ARG A 221 -25.38 17.42 12.27
N GLY A 222 -24.32 16.76 12.74
CA GLY A 222 -23.86 16.76 14.14
C GLY A 222 -22.87 17.87 14.41
N SER A 223 -21.71 17.86 13.77
CA SER A 223 -20.58 18.77 13.99
C SER A 223 -20.80 20.19 13.46
N ARG A 224 -21.82 20.40 12.62
CA ARG A 224 -22.22 21.70 12.04
C ARG A 224 -21.15 22.36 11.16
N ILE A 225 -20.21 21.59 10.62
CA ILE A 225 -19.19 22.08 9.68
C ILE A 225 -19.86 22.41 8.35
N GLU A 226 -19.72 23.64 7.88
CA GLU A 226 -20.20 24.07 6.58
C GLU A 226 -19.15 23.82 5.50
N LEU A 227 -19.61 23.45 4.31
CA LEU A 227 -18.79 23.26 3.12
C LEU A 227 -19.40 24.00 1.95
N GLY A 228 -18.59 24.83 1.29
CA GLY A 228 -18.93 25.49 0.04
C GLY A 228 -18.11 24.90 -1.11
N MET A 229 -18.80 24.51 -2.18
CA MET A 229 -18.20 24.03 -3.41
C MET A 229 -18.70 24.85 -4.58
N ALA A 230 -17.79 25.29 -5.45
CA ALA A 230 -18.12 26.00 -6.68
C ALA A 230 -17.45 25.31 -7.88
N ALA A 231 -18.15 25.25 -9.01
CA ALA A 231 -17.66 24.58 -10.22
C ALA A 231 -17.95 25.42 -11.45
N LYS A 232 -17.03 25.45 -12.41
CA LYS A 232 -17.16 26.11 -13.72
C LYS A 232 -16.93 25.07 -14.82
N LEU A 233 -17.84 25.05 -15.81
CA LEU A 233 -17.71 24.29 -17.04
C LEU A 233 -17.35 25.22 -18.21
N SER A 234 -16.34 24.84 -18.97
CA SER A 234 -15.95 25.53 -20.22
C SER A 234 -15.92 24.55 -21.37
N VAL A 235 -16.47 24.96 -22.53
CA VAL A 235 -16.37 24.20 -23.79
C VAL A 235 -15.46 24.97 -24.73
N ILE A 236 -14.46 24.31 -25.29
CA ILE A 236 -13.43 24.89 -26.14
C ILE A 236 -13.60 24.34 -27.55
N ASP A 237 -13.21 25.11 -28.59
CA ASP A 237 -13.20 24.72 -30.00
C ASP A 237 -14.57 24.67 -30.71
N VAL A 238 -15.68 24.89 -30.00
CA VAL A 238 -17.03 24.95 -30.57
C VAL A 238 -17.91 25.92 -29.79
N GLU A 239 -18.85 26.56 -30.46
CA GLU A 239 -19.92 27.32 -29.81
C GLU A 239 -20.89 26.36 -29.12
N ALA A 240 -21.10 26.53 -27.84
CA ALA A 240 -21.98 25.69 -27.01
C ALA A 240 -23.12 26.50 -26.40
N ASN A 241 -24.31 25.92 -26.43
CA ASN A 241 -25.44 26.47 -25.67
C ASN A 241 -25.32 25.98 -24.22
N LEU A 242 -25.06 26.92 -23.30
CA LEU A 242 -24.92 26.63 -21.87
C LEU A 242 -26.23 26.98 -21.13
N GLN A 243 -26.73 26.02 -20.38
CA GLN A 243 -27.93 26.18 -19.55
C GLN A 243 -27.63 25.62 -18.15
N MET A 244 -28.28 26.21 -17.15
CA MET A 244 -28.21 25.69 -15.78
C MET A 244 -29.54 25.10 -15.36
N THR A 245 -29.48 23.95 -14.69
CA THR A 245 -30.61 23.41 -13.93
C THR A 245 -30.31 23.46 -12.45
N ASN A 246 -31.28 23.83 -11.63
CA ASN A 246 -31.11 24.02 -10.19
C ASN A 246 -31.92 22.97 -9.40
N THR A 247 -31.72 21.69 -9.68
CA THR A 247 -32.35 20.61 -8.91
C THR A 247 -31.79 20.64 -7.48
N PRO A 248 -32.63 20.61 -6.43
CA PRO A 248 -32.18 20.68 -5.05
C PRO A 248 -31.07 19.65 -4.75
N GLY A 249 -29.96 20.09 -4.18
CA GLY A 249 -28.77 19.29 -3.89
C GLY A 249 -28.00 18.80 -5.12
N TYR A 250 -28.41 19.21 -6.34
CA TYR A 250 -27.79 18.73 -7.58
C TYR A 250 -27.75 19.84 -8.67
N PRO A 251 -27.12 21.00 -8.38
CA PRO A 251 -26.95 22.04 -9.39
C PRO A 251 -26.12 21.51 -10.56
N THR A 252 -26.53 21.81 -11.81
CA THR A 252 -25.93 21.24 -13.02
C THR A 252 -25.78 22.31 -14.12
N VAL A 253 -24.61 22.38 -14.73
CA VAL A 253 -24.42 23.09 -16.01
C VAL A 253 -24.56 22.07 -17.15
N ILE A 254 -25.44 22.39 -18.12
CA ILE A 254 -25.65 21.59 -19.33
C ILE A 254 -25.06 22.35 -20.52
N ALA A 255 -24.11 21.75 -21.20
CA ALA A 255 -23.54 22.25 -22.44
C ALA A 255 -24.03 21.42 -23.63
N THR A 256 -24.65 22.05 -24.63
CA THR A 256 -25.13 21.40 -25.85
C THR A 256 -24.42 21.99 -27.07
N PHE A 257 -23.84 21.14 -27.89
CA PHE A 257 -23.12 21.56 -29.10
C PHE A 257 -23.20 20.51 -30.21
N ASN A 258 -22.95 20.93 -31.43
CA ASN A 258 -22.93 20.04 -32.60
C ASN A 258 -21.51 19.66 -32.97
N VAL A 259 -21.33 18.40 -33.39
CA VAL A 259 -20.06 17.89 -33.87
C VAL A 259 -20.18 17.31 -35.28
N VAL A 260 -19.09 17.32 -36.02
CA VAL A 260 -18.93 16.60 -37.26
C VAL A 260 -17.98 15.40 -37.09
N GLN A 261 -18.06 14.46 -38.00
CA GLN A 261 -17.18 13.28 -37.94
C GLN A 261 -15.70 13.69 -37.90
N GLY A 262 -14.94 13.07 -37.05
CA GLY A 262 -13.50 13.32 -36.81
C GLY A 262 -13.19 14.55 -35.98
N GLN A 263 -14.18 15.33 -35.56
CA GLN A 263 -13.98 16.52 -34.71
C GLN A 263 -13.74 16.13 -33.27
N THR A 264 -12.72 16.75 -32.66
CA THR A 264 -12.41 16.67 -31.21
C THR A 264 -12.83 17.97 -30.53
N ILE A 265 -13.50 17.84 -29.41
CA ILE A 265 -13.95 18.95 -28.55
C ILE A 265 -13.31 18.79 -27.18
N ASN A 266 -12.79 19.88 -26.64
CA ASN A 266 -12.19 19.95 -25.31
C ASN A 266 -13.19 20.59 -24.33
N ILE A 267 -13.32 19.96 -23.17
CA ILE A 267 -14.20 20.36 -22.08
C ILE A 267 -13.38 20.45 -20.79
N GLU A 268 -13.46 21.55 -20.10
CA GLU A 268 -12.77 21.78 -18.83
C GLU A 268 -13.80 22.03 -17.72
N LYS A 269 -13.64 21.31 -16.60
CA LYS A 269 -14.34 21.53 -15.35
C LYS A 269 -13.33 21.87 -14.27
N ILE A 270 -13.43 23.07 -13.71
CA ILE A 270 -12.62 23.52 -12.58
C ILE A 270 -13.53 23.62 -11.38
N VAL A 271 -13.08 23.11 -10.24
CA VAL A 271 -13.86 23.09 -9.00
C VAL A 271 -13.02 23.68 -7.86
N THR A 272 -13.68 24.43 -6.99
CA THR A 272 -13.08 24.92 -5.74
C THR A 272 -13.90 24.50 -4.54
N LEU A 273 -13.23 24.27 -3.41
CA LEU A 273 -13.82 23.76 -2.19
C LEU A 273 -13.21 24.41 -0.95
N PHE A 274 -14.06 24.89 -0.03
CA PHE A 274 -13.69 25.41 1.27
C PHE A 274 -14.62 24.89 2.36
N THR A 275 -14.14 24.90 3.61
CA THR A 275 -14.94 24.56 4.79
C THR A 275 -14.96 25.69 5.81
N SER A 276 -15.93 25.65 6.74
CA SER A 276 -16.03 26.61 7.84
C SER A 276 -14.89 26.52 8.85
N GLN A 277 -14.04 25.48 8.77
CA GLN A 277 -12.81 25.41 9.56
C GLN A 277 -11.73 26.39 9.08
N GLN A 278 -11.87 26.92 7.85
CA GLN A 278 -10.88 27.79 7.20
C GLN A 278 -11.38 29.22 7.01
N THR A 279 -12.69 29.38 6.87
CA THR A 279 -13.33 30.69 6.60
C THR A 279 -14.76 30.71 7.12
N GLU A 280 -15.22 31.88 7.56
CA GLU A 280 -16.60 32.07 8.04
C GLU A 280 -17.66 31.90 6.94
N ASN A 281 -17.30 32.11 5.68
CA ASN A 281 -18.22 31.94 4.55
C ASN A 281 -17.57 31.04 3.45
N PRO A 282 -17.65 29.71 3.60
CA PRO A 282 -16.98 28.81 2.69
C PRO A 282 -17.52 28.86 1.26
N VAL A 283 -18.81 29.14 1.05
CA VAL A 283 -19.37 29.22 -0.30
C VAL A 283 -18.90 30.45 -1.05
N GLN A 284 -18.85 31.59 -0.38
CA GLN A 284 -18.32 32.82 -0.99
C GLN A 284 -16.84 32.69 -1.31
N ALA A 285 -16.04 32.10 -0.37
CA ALA A 285 -14.63 31.84 -0.61
C ALA A 285 -14.41 30.89 -1.81
N ALA A 286 -15.25 29.88 -1.98
CA ALA A 286 -15.18 28.98 -3.14
C ALA A 286 -15.49 29.71 -4.46
N GLN A 287 -16.51 30.56 -4.49
CA GLN A 287 -16.89 31.36 -5.67
C GLN A 287 -15.80 32.39 -6.03
N ASP A 288 -15.33 33.16 -5.06
CA ASP A 288 -14.27 34.17 -5.25
C ASP A 288 -12.99 33.54 -5.76
N LYS A 289 -12.61 32.38 -5.15
CA LYS A 289 -11.46 31.59 -5.59
C LYS A 289 -11.62 31.15 -7.04
N LEU A 290 -12.75 30.54 -7.38
CA LEU A 290 -13.01 30.02 -8.73
C LEU A 290 -12.93 31.12 -9.80
N THR A 291 -13.43 32.29 -9.48
CA THR A 291 -13.41 33.46 -10.38
C THR A 291 -11.99 33.96 -10.60
N GLY A 292 -11.15 33.93 -9.56
CA GLY A 292 -9.74 34.37 -9.63
C GLY A 292 -8.74 33.35 -10.16
N LEU A 293 -9.18 32.10 -10.44
CA LEU A 293 -8.26 31.06 -10.93
C LEU A 293 -7.80 31.31 -12.36
N PRO A 294 -6.53 31.00 -12.69
CA PRO A 294 -6.04 31.03 -14.07
C PRO A 294 -6.64 29.89 -14.91
N SER A 295 -6.21 29.78 -16.16
CA SER A 295 -6.65 28.71 -17.06
C SER A 295 -6.31 27.31 -16.52
N TYR A 296 -7.06 26.28 -16.97
CA TYR A 296 -6.78 24.88 -16.65
C TYR A 296 -5.31 24.50 -16.91
N ALA A 297 -4.75 24.90 -18.07
CA ALA A 297 -3.37 24.61 -18.44
C ALA A 297 -2.36 25.23 -17.46
N THR A 298 -2.61 26.45 -16.98
CA THR A 298 -1.75 27.13 -16.00
C THR A 298 -1.84 26.45 -14.63
N LEU A 299 -3.04 26.03 -14.22
CA LEU A 299 -3.24 25.26 -12.98
C LEU A 299 -2.49 23.92 -13.02
N GLN A 300 -2.58 23.22 -14.16
CA GLN A 300 -1.91 21.94 -14.35
C GLN A 300 -0.39 22.09 -14.32
N GLU A 301 0.15 23.15 -14.94
CA GLU A 301 1.61 23.38 -14.92
C GLU A 301 2.10 23.71 -13.50
N ALA A 302 1.38 24.57 -12.76
CA ALA A 302 1.69 24.86 -11.35
C ALA A 302 1.66 23.58 -10.49
N HIS A 303 0.66 22.73 -10.70
CA HIS A 303 0.55 21.42 -10.07
C HIS A 303 1.77 20.53 -10.36
N ARG A 304 2.21 20.43 -11.62
CA ARG A 304 3.40 19.66 -12.01
C ARG A 304 4.68 20.18 -11.35
N GLN A 305 4.86 21.49 -11.30
CA GLN A 305 6.03 22.11 -10.67
C GLN A 305 6.07 21.84 -9.15
N ALA A 306 4.92 21.88 -8.48
CA ALA A 306 4.83 21.53 -7.07
C ALA A 306 5.27 20.07 -6.81
N TRP A 307 4.85 19.13 -7.66
CA TRP A 307 5.27 17.73 -7.56
C TRP A 307 6.77 17.53 -7.80
N VAL A 308 7.38 18.25 -8.76
CA VAL A 308 8.83 18.20 -8.97
C VAL A 308 9.58 18.56 -7.69
N SER A 309 9.17 19.63 -7.00
CA SER A 309 9.77 20.07 -5.74
C SER A 309 9.62 19.03 -4.62
N VAL A 310 8.50 18.36 -4.53
CA VAL A 310 8.25 17.34 -3.50
C VAL A 310 9.12 16.10 -3.74
N TRP A 311 9.17 15.61 -4.97
CA TRP A 311 9.95 14.43 -5.32
C TRP A 311 11.47 14.66 -5.23
N GLU A 312 11.94 15.88 -5.37
CA GLU A 312 13.38 16.20 -5.25
C GLU A 312 14.00 15.69 -3.95
N HIS A 313 13.23 15.65 -2.86
CA HIS A 313 13.69 15.27 -1.53
C HIS A 313 13.06 13.98 -0.99
N SER A 314 11.99 13.52 -1.60
CA SER A 314 11.21 12.38 -1.12
C SER A 314 11.42 11.10 -1.93
N ASP A 315 12.00 11.18 -3.13
CA ASP A 315 12.15 10.03 -4.02
C ASP A 315 13.18 9.02 -3.50
N ILE A 316 12.90 7.77 -3.81
CA ILE A 316 13.80 6.64 -3.65
C ILE A 316 13.98 5.99 -5.01
N GLU A 317 15.24 5.80 -5.43
CA GLU A 317 15.57 5.10 -6.67
C GLU A 317 16.11 3.70 -6.36
N ILE A 318 15.46 2.69 -6.93
CA ILE A 318 15.85 1.28 -6.82
C ILE A 318 16.21 0.77 -8.21
N GLY A 319 17.45 0.33 -8.42
CA GLY A 319 17.86 -0.29 -9.67
C GLY A 319 17.63 -1.80 -9.69
N GLY A 320 17.33 -2.34 -10.86
CA GLY A 320 17.22 -3.79 -11.08
C GLY A 320 15.85 -4.40 -10.81
N ASN A 321 14.91 -3.68 -10.16
CA ASN A 321 13.58 -4.21 -9.86
C ASN A 321 12.48 -3.15 -10.04
N VAL A 322 11.83 -3.15 -11.20
CA VAL A 322 10.76 -2.19 -11.56
C VAL A 322 9.54 -2.31 -10.63
N LYS A 323 9.18 -3.53 -10.21
CA LYS A 323 8.06 -3.76 -9.28
C LYS A 323 8.32 -3.11 -7.92
N ALA A 324 9.51 -3.31 -7.35
CA ALA A 324 9.92 -2.67 -6.11
C ALA A 324 9.99 -1.14 -6.25
N GLN A 325 10.55 -0.65 -7.38
CA GLN A 325 10.65 0.78 -7.66
C GLN A 325 9.27 1.46 -7.69
N LEU A 326 8.34 0.91 -8.49
CA LEU A 326 6.99 1.47 -8.54
C LEU A 326 6.30 1.38 -7.18
N ALA A 327 6.35 0.22 -6.52
CA ALA A 327 5.67 0.02 -5.24
C ALA A 327 6.13 1.00 -4.17
N VAL A 328 7.44 1.29 -4.08
CA VAL A 328 7.95 2.32 -3.17
C VAL A 328 7.39 3.69 -3.52
N ARG A 329 7.52 4.13 -4.78
CA ARG A 329 6.98 5.44 -5.20
C ARG A 329 5.48 5.55 -5.00
N TYR A 330 4.73 4.48 -5.27
CA TYR A 330 3.30 4.44 -5.04
C TYR A 330 2.94 4.65 -3.56
N ASN A 331 3.59 3.93 -2.66
CA ASN A 331 3.35 4.08 -1.23
C ASN A 331 3.73 5.49 -0.73
N LEU A 332 4.87 6.03 -1.17
CA LEU A 332 5.26 7.40 -0.84
C LEU A 332 4.29 8.44 -1.42
N PHE A 333 3.83 8.24 -2.65
CA PHE A 333 2.81 9.09 -3.26
C PHE A 333 1.53 9.12 -2.43
N GLN A 334 1.05 7.97 -1.94
CA GLN A 334 -0.15 7.89 -1.11
C GLN A 334 0.01 8.61 0.24
N LEU A 335 1.21 8.60 0.83
CA LEU A 335 1.50 9.40 2.04
C LEU A 335 1.55 10.90 1.72
N LEU A 336 2.21 11.28 0.63
CA LEU A 336 2.37 12.69 0.23
C LEU A 336 1.02 13.36 -0.07
N ILE A 337 0.10 12.66 -0.74
CA ILE A 337 -1.24 13.20 -1.02
C ILE A 337 -2.16 13.25 0.20
N ALA A 338 -1.83 12.50 1.26
CA ALA A 338 -2.59 12.47 2.51
C ALA A 338 -2.06 13.43 3.59
N ALA A 339 -0.88 14.02 3.41
CA ALA A 339 -0.21 14.83 4.42
C ALA A 339 -0.43 16.33 4.19
N SER A 340 -1.00 17.03 5.18
CA SER A 340 -1.22 18.48 5.07
C SER A 340 0.05 19.27 5.38
N PRO A 341 0.59 20.05 4.41
CA PRO A 341 1.72 20.93 4.67
C PRO A 341 1.34 22.24 5.37
N HIS A 342 0.05 22.61 5.44
CA HIS A 342 -0.42 23.92 5.87
C HIS A 342 -1.37 23.90 7.05
N ASN A 343 -1.71 22.72 7.59
CA ASN A 343 -2.64 22.60 8.71
C ASN A 343 -2.07 21.68 9.77
N ASP A 344 -1.87 22.20 10.97
CA ASP A 344 -1.34 21.49 12.13
C ASP A 344 -2.42 20.95 13.08
N GLN A 345 -3.70 21.10 12.72
CA GLN A 345 -4.85 20.60 13.47
C GLN A 345 -5.40 19.28 12.94
N VAL A 346 -4.73 18.69 11.94
CA VAL A 346 -5.12 17.45 11.31
C VAL A 346 -3.94 16.47 11.23
N SER A 347 -4.24 15.19 11.11
CA SER A 347 -3.23 14.15 10.96
C SER A 347 -3.66 13.15 9.88
N ILE A 348 -2.81 12.18 9.57
CA ILE A 348 -3.06 11.19 8.52
C ILE A 348 -3.87 10.02 9.10
N PRO A 349 -5.08 9.73 8.57
CA PRO A 349 -5.85 8.56 8.99
C PRO A 349 -5.17 7.25 8.63
N ALA A 350 -5.48 6.16 9.37
CA ALA A 350 -4.93 4.82 9.12
C ALA A 350 -5.17 4.30 7.69
N LYS A 351 -6.22 4.79 7.02
CA LYS A 351 -6.54 4.50 5.60
C LYS A 351 -6.35 5.71 4.67
N THR A 352 -5.49 6.65 5.04
CA THR A 352 -5.28 7.92 4.32
C THR A 352 -6.59 8.67 4.06
N LEU A 353 -6.69 9.43 2.97
CA LEU A 353 -7.94 10.04 2.49
C LEU A 353 -8.53 9.27 1.29
N SER A 354 -8.37 7.94 1.28
CA SER A 354 -8.69 7.10 0.13
C SER A 354 -9.87 6.14 0.35
N GLY A 355 -10.45 6.11 1.57
CA GLY A 355 -11.58 5.24 1.88
C GLY A 355 -12.12 5.39 3.29
N PHE A 356 -13.12 4.59 3.64
CA PHE A 356 -13.88 4.69 4.89
C PHE A 356 -13.37 3.78 6.01
N GLY A 357 -12.33 2.98 5.76
CA GLY A 357 -11.78 2.09 6.77
C GLY A 357 -11.33 2.86 8.01
N TYR A 358 -11.61 2.32 9.17
CA TYR A 358 -11.40 2.97 10.48
C TYR A 358 -12.04 4.37 10.60
N ARG A 359 -13.04 4.68 9.79
CA ARG A 359 -13.83 5.94 9.82
C ARG A 359 -12.97 7.22 9.68
N GLY A 360 -11.76 7.09 9.12
CA GLY A 360 -10.82 8.22 9.03
C GLY A 360 -10.16 8.59 10.35
N HIS A 361 -10.16 7.71 11.36
CA HIS A 361 -9.54 7.96 12.65
C HIS A 361 -8.01 7.91 12.59
N ILE A 362 -7.38 8.60 13.56
CA ILE A 362 -5.94 8.70 13.73
C ILE A 362 -5.51 7.73 14.83
N PHE A 363 -4.51 6.90 14.53
CA PHE A 363 -3.91 5.88 15.39
C PHE A 363 -2.43 6.14 15.63
N TRP A 364 -1.74 5.22 16.29
CA TRP A 364 -0.29 5.19 16.44
C TRP A 364 0.46 4.95 15.12
N ASP A 365 -0.26 4.55 14.09
CA ASP A 365 0.21 4.41 12.69
C ASP A 365 1.01 5.62 12.25
N THR A 366 0.53 6.81 12.61
CA THR A 366 1.20 8.06 12.27
C THR A 366 2.55 8.18 12.96
N GLU A 367 2.61 7.94 14.26
CA GLU A 367 3.79 8.19 15.08
C GLU A 367 4.92 7.21 14.79
N ILE A 368 4.60 5.93 14.70
CA ILE A 368 5.61 4.87 14.59
C ILE A 368 5.97 4.56 13.14
N PHE A 369 4.98 4.59 12.24
CA PHE A 369 5.21 4.12 10.87
C PHE A 369 5.34 5.26 9.85
N ILE A 370 4.51 6.30 9.93
CA ILE A 370 4.41 7.35 8.90
C ILE A 370 5.40 8.50 9.17
N LEU A 371 5.47 8.99 10.40
CA LEU A 371 6.27 10.15 10.79
C LEU A 371 7.75 10.05 10.44
N PRO A 372 8.42 8.90 10.55
CA PRO A 372 9.83 8.80 10.14
C PRO A 372 10.08 9.26 8.71
N PHE A 373 9.21 8.92 7.75
CA PHE A 373 9.31 9.41 6.37
C PHE A 373 9.33 10.94 6.32
N PHE A 374 8.34 11.59 6.93
CA PHE A 374 8.25 13.06 6.90
C PHE A 374 9.34 13.72 7.74
N THR A 375 9.73 13.15 8.86
CA THR A 375 10.79 13.69 9.73
C THR A 375 12.11 13.86 8.97
N PHE A 376 12.44 12.91 8.10
CA PHE A 376 13.69 12.91 7.36
C PHE A 376 13.61 13.48 5.94
N THR A 377 12.40 13.74 5.40
CA THR A 377 12.23 14.24 4.03
C THR A 377 11.46 15.57 3.96
N GLN A 378 10.47 15.75 4.82
CA GLN A 378 9.54 16.89 4.85
C GLN A 378 9.28 17.34 6.31
N PRO A 379 10.28 17.80 7.07
CA PRO A 379 10.16 18.01 8.52
C PRO A 379 9.09 19.04 8.91
N ALA A 380 8.70 19.95 8.02
CA ALA A 380 7.58 20.85 8.26
C ALA A 380 6.23 20.10 8.36
N ILE A 381 6.03 19.06 7.56
CA ILE A 381 4.86 18.18 7.65
C ILE A 381 4.92 17.36 8.95
N ALA A 382 6.07 16.76 9.29
CA ALA A 382 6.23 16.03 10.54
C ALA A 382 5.90 16.91 11.75
N ARG A 383 6.33 18.16 11.74
CA ARG A 383 5.98 19.16 12.75
C ARG A 383 4.48 19.36 12.88
N ASN A 384 3.76 19.52 11.77
CA ASN A 384 2.30 19.70 11.78
C ASN A 384 1.60 18.47 12.37
N LEU A 385 1.97 17.25 11.94
CA LEU A 385 1.40 16.01 12.44
C LEU A 385 1.59 15.84 13.96
N LEU A 386 2.75 16.24 14.49
CA LEU A 386 3.00 16.24 15.94
C LEU A 386 2.27 17.38 16.66
N THR A 387 2.10 18.54 16.02
CA THR A 387 1.34 19.65 16.59
C THR A 387 -0.14 19.30 16.73
N TYR A 388 -0.71 18.47 15.84
CA TYR A 388 -2.04 17.87 16.04
C TYR A 388 -2.14 17.17 17.41
N ARG A 389 -1.13 16.41 17.81
CA ARG A 389 -1.11 15.73 19.13
C ARG A 389 -1.11 16.73 20.27
N TYR A 390 -0.45 17.89 20.11
CA TYR A 390 -0.54 18.97 21.08
C TYR A 390 -1.96 19.58 21.15
N HIS A 391 -2.60 19.82 20.02
CA HIS A 391 -3.98 20.35 19.99
C HIS A 391 -5.00 19.38 20.57
N THR A 392 -4.69 18.07 20.58
CA THR A 392 -5.56 17.01 21.12
C THR A 392 -5.25 16.62 22.56
N LEU A 393 -4.32 17.30 23.26
CA LEU A 393 -3.96 17.03 24.66
C LEU A 393 -5.15 17.14 25.62
N ASP A 394 -6.10 18.05 25.40
CA ASP A 394 -7.25 18.19 26.27
C ASP A 394 -8.17 16.95 26.20
N GLY A 395 -8.30 16.30 25.05
CA GLY A 395 -8.97 15.00 24.91
C GLY A 395 -8.23 13.91 25.70
N ALA A 396 -6.91 13.88 25.61
CA ALA A 396 -6.07 12.93 26.35
C ALA A 396 -6.17 13.13 27.87
N ARG A 397 -6.25 14.38 28.34
CA ARG A 397 -6.46 14.71 29.76
C ARG A 397 -7.83 14.24 30.25
N ARG A 398 -8.89 14.45 29.44
CA ARG A 398 -10.24 13.94 29.78
C ARG A 398 -10.22 12.43 29.89
N LYS A 399 -9.63 11.73 28.92
CA LYS A 399 -9.54 10.25 28.96
C LYS A 399 -8.78 9.77 30.20
N ALA A 400 -7.66 10.38 30.57
CA ALA A 400 -6.93 10.05 31.80
C ALA A 400 -7.82 10.21 33.03
N SER A 401 -8.48 11.38 33.18
CA SER A 401 -9.37 11.69 34.29
C SER A 401 -10.56 10.74 34.37
N ASP A 402 -11.21 10.42 33.25
CA ASP A 402 -12.35 9.50 33.20
C ASP A 402 -11.95 8.07 33.56
N SER A 403 -10.69 7.72 33.32
CA SER A 403 -10.08 6.43 33.66
C SER A 403 -9.51 6.41 35.11
N GLY A 404 -9.57 7.52 35.82
CA GLY A 404 -9.08 7.64 37.22
C GLY A 404 -7.57 7.90 37.32
N TYR A 405 -6.93 8.36 36.24
CA TYR A 405 -5.51 8.69 36.17
C TYR A 405 -5.27 10.21 36.10
N GLN A 406 -4.02 10.61 36.31
CA GLN A 406 -3.55 11.99 36.16
C GLN A 406 -2.84 12.19 34.83
N GLY A 407 -2.60 13.44 34.42
CA GLY A 407 -1.87 13.78 33.21
C GLY A 407 -2.67 13.52 31.91
N ALA A 408 -1.99 13.16 30.82
CA ALA A 408 -2.57 12.96 29.52
C ALA A 408 -2.41 11.51 29.03
N MET A 409 -3.53 10.80 28.84
CA MET A 409 -3.62 9.47 28.27
C MET A 409 -4.24 9.58 26.88
N PHE A 410 -3.44 9.48 25.83
CA PHE A 410 -3.96 9.58 24.47
C PHE A 410 -4.95 8.47 24.13
N SER A 411 -5.93 8.83 23.29
CA SER A 411 -6.93 7.92 22.76
C SER A 411 -6.29 6.91 21.80
N TRP A 412 -6.79 5.66 21.82
CA TRP A 412 -6.36 4.67 20.81
C TRP A 412 -6.74 5.12 19.41
N GLU A 413 -8.01 5.46 19.20
CA GLU A 413 -8.47 6.15 18.00
C GLU A 413 -8.89 7.58 18.35
N SER A 414 -8.38 8.56 17.63
CA SER A 414 -8.74 9.97 17.79
C SER A 414 -9.26 10.59 16.50
N ALA A 415 -10.02 11.66 16.64
CA ALA A 415 -10.53 12.50 15.56
C ALA A 415 -10.18 13.97 15.86
N ALA A 416 -11.09 14.93 15.60
CA ALA A 416 -10.81 16.36 15.71
C ALA A 416 -10.46 16.83 17.13
N THR A 417 -11.09 16.27 18.17
CA THR A 417 -10.99 16.75 19.57
C THR A 417 -9.96 16.01 20.42
N GLY A 418 -9.44 14.89 19.91
CA GLY A 418 -8.58 14.00 20.69
C GLY A 418 -9.30 13.14 21.71
N ASP A 419 -10.63 13.23 21.82
CA ASP A 419 -11.42 12.31 22.61
C ASP A 419 -11.36 10.89 22.05
N GLU A 420 -11.65 9.92 22.90
CA GLU A 420 -11.65 8.51 22.53
C GLU A 420 -12.84 8.15 21.64
N VAL A 421 -12.57 7.82 20.38
CA VAL A 421 -13.59 7.47 19.39
C VAL A 421 -13.58 5.99 18.98
N THR A 422 -12.71 5.17 19.55
CA THR A 422 -12.72 3.71 19.34
C THR A 422 -14.08 3.14 19.74
N PRO A 423 -14.75 2.37 18.86
CA PRO A 423 -16.01 1.72 19.19
C PRO A 423 -15.87 0.79 20.40
N LEU A 424 -16.89 0.77 21.26
CA LEU A 424 -16.92 -0.15 22.41
C LEU A 424 -17.13 -1.62 21.99
N TRP A 425 -17.84 -1.81 20.87
CA TRP A 425 -18.24 -3.10 20.37
C TRP A 425 -18.01 -3.20 18.87
N SER A 426 -17.60 -4.38 18.41
CA SER A 426 -17.55 -4.65 16.97
C SER A 426 -18.95 -4.55 16.35
N MET A 427 -19.01 -4.11 15.10
CA MET A 427 -20.23 -4.11 14.29
C MET A 427 -20.15 -5.30 13.32
N PRO A 428 -20.73 -6.46 13.67
CA PRO A 428 -20.66 -7.61 12.78
C PRO A 428 -21.47 -7.37 11.49
N ASN A 429 -20.92 -7.79 10.37
CA ASN A 429 -21.62 -7.71 9.08
C ASN A 429 -22.85 -8.65 9.03
N ASP A 430 -22.85 -9.70 9.84
CA ASP A 430 -23.99 -10.59 10.03
C ASP A 430 -24.86 -10.08 11.20
N PRO A 431 -26.13 -9.68 10.97
CA PRO A 431 -27.04 -9.20 12.02
C PRO A 431 -27.29 -10.22 13.15
N TYR A 432 -26.98 -11.49 12.92
CA TYR A 432 -27.13 -12.57 13.90
C TYR A 432 -25.83 -12.88 14.66
N ALA A 433 -24.70 -12.34 14.24
CA ALA A 433 -23.45 -12.48 14.96
C ALA A 433 -23.45 -11.64 16.24
N LYS A 434 -22.81 -12.15 17.28
CA LYS A 434 -22.67 -11.40 18.54
C LYS A 434 -21.63 -10.29 18.34
N ALA A 435 -21.95 -9.08 18.80
CA ALA A 435 -20.96 -8.02 18.95
C ALA A 435 -19.89 -8.45 19.98
N VAL A 436 -18.63 -8.20 19.64
CA VAL A 436 -17.47 -8.49 20.49
C VAL A 436 -16.97 -7.18 21.10
N ARG A 437 -16.60 -7.22 22.41
CA ARG A 437 -16.00 -6.05 23.09
C ARG A 437 -14.66 -5.73 22.46
N ILE A 438 -14.42 -4.45 22.13
CA ILE A 438 -13.13 -3.93 21.66
C ILE A 438 -12.39 -3.39 22.87
N TRP A 439 -11.32 -4.09 23.32
CA TRP A 439 -10.56 -3.74 24.49
C TRP A 439 -9.44 -2.74 24.25
N CYS A 440 -9.05 -2.54 22.98
CA CYS A 440 -7.99 -1.60 22.59
C CYS A 440 -8.25 -0.20 23.15
N ARG A 441 -9.52 0.26 23.10
CA ARG A 441 -9.96 1.52 23.70
C ARG A 441 -9.45 1.75 25.14
N ASP A 442 -9.50 0.71 25.98
CA ASP A 442 -9.26 0.81 27.41
C ASP A 442 -7.85 0.37 27.82
N ARG A 443 -7.19 -0.48 27.03
CA ARG A 443 -5.98 -1.23 27.41
C ARG A 443 -4.79 -1.05 26.51
N GLU A 444 -4.98 -0.63 25.26
CA GLU A 444 -3.91 -0.38 24.31
C GLU A 444 -3.40 1.05 24.48
N ILE A 445 -2.71 1.24 25.61
CA ILE A 445 -2.36 2.57 26.12
C ILE A 445 -0.94 3.00 25.77
N HIS A 446 -0.17 2.11 25.14
CA HIS A 446 1.20 2.40 24.70
C HIS A 446 1.29 3.56 23.71
N ILE A 447 0.20 3.89 22.99
CA ILE A 447 0.13 5.07 22.11
C ILE A 447 0.63 6.36 22.79
N SER A 448 0.46 6.49 24.11
CA SER A 448 0.95 7.65 24.86
C SER A 448 2.49 7.70 24.91
N THR A 449 3.18 6.55 24.88
CA THR A 449 4.64 6.53 24.74
C THR A 449 5.08 6.66 23.29
N ASP A 450 4.30 6.13 22.34
CA ASP A 450 4.62 6.17 20.91
C ASP A 450 4.63 7.60 20.38
N ILE A 451 3.69 8.42 20.89
CA ILE A 451 3.65 9.85 20.59
C ILE A 451 4.87 10.56 21.17
N ALA A 452 5.23 10.28 22.44
CA ALA A 452 6.43 10.87 23.04
C ALA A 452 7.71 10.43 22.32
N TYR A 453 7.74 9.17 21.85
CA TYR A 453 8.84 8.66 21.02
C TYR A 453 8.97 9.45 19.72
N ALA A 454 7.88 9.67 19.02
CA ALA A 454 7.86 10.43 17.78
C ALA A 454 8.28 11.91 17.98
N VAL A 455 7.82 12.55 19.07
CA VAL A 455 8.25 13.91 19.46
C VAL A 455 9.76 13.97 19.68
N TRP A 456 10.31 12.99 20.40
CA TRP A 456 11.74 12.91 20.66
C TRP A 456 12.54 12.67 19.38
N GLN A 457 12.11 11.73 18.53
CA GLN A 457 12.75 11.43 17.24
C GLN A 457 12.77 12.65 16.31
N TYR A 458 11.65 13.37 16.22
CA TYR A 458 11.57 14.61 15.46
C TYR A 458 12.59 15.64 15.95
N TRP A 459 12.62 15.89 17.26
CA TRP A 459 13.57 16.85 17.83
C TRP A 459 15.03 16.41 17.63
N GLN A 460 15.35 15.15 17.82
CA GLN A 460 16.68 14.62 17.52
C GLN A 460 17.09 14.84 16.06
N ALA A 461 16.18 14.59 15.12
CA ALA A 461 16.48 14.69 13.70
C ALA A 461 16.61 16.14 13.21
N THR A 462 15.83 17.05 13.77
CA THR A 462 15.70 18.43 13.29
C THR A 462 16.49 19.44 14.12
N GLY A 463 16.60 19.21 15.41
CA GLY A 463 17.12 20.20 16.37
C GLY A 463 16.15 21.38 16.60
N ASP A 464 14.84 21.20 16.34
CA ASP A 464 13.82 22.26 16.52
C ASP A 464 13.52 22.53 18.00
N ASP A 465 14.46 23.21 18.65
CA ASP A 465 14.39 23.59 20.07
C ASP A 465 13.16 24.46 20.38
N LEU A 466 12.74 25.29 19.42
CA LEU A 466 11.60 26.19 19.66
C LEU A 466 10.28 25.41 19.68
N TRP A 467 10.11 24.48 18.77
CA TRP A 467 8.94 23.63 18.77
C TRP A 467 8.90 22.69 20.00
N LEU A 468 10.04 22.10 20.36
CA LEU A 468 10.11 21.27 21.58
C LEU A 468 9.75 22.11 22.81
N ARG A 469 10.30 23.35 22.94
CA ARG A 469 9.97 24.26 24.04
C ARG A 469 8.49 24.55 24.17
N ASP A 470 7.84 24.88 23.04
CA ASP A 470 6.48 25.43 23.05
C ASP A 470 5.39 24.34 23.05
N TYR A 471 5.65 23.20 22.42
CA TYR A 471 4.69 22.13 22.18
C TYR A 471 5.15 20.76 22.68
N GLY A 472 6.27 20.24 22.20
CA GLY A 472 6.70 18.87 22.46
C GLY A 472 7.01 18.57 23.94
N SER A 473 7.53 19.58 24.69
CA SER A 473 7.78 19.43 26.13
C SER A 473 6.50 19.14 26.90
N GLU A 474 5.41 19.82 26.57
CA GLU A 474 4.13 19.61 27.25
C GLU A 474 3.60 18.21 26.98
N ILE A 475 3.69 17.72 25.73
CA ILE A 475 3.30 16.36 25.39
C ILE A 475 4.08 15.35 26.24
N ILE A 476 5.42 15.41 26.24
CA ILE A 476 6.28 14.44 26.94
C ILE A 476 6.06 14.47 28.46
N LEU A 477 5.95 15.67 29.05
CA LEU A 477 5.83 15.79 30.51
C LEU A 477 4.45 15.42 31.01
N ASP A 478 3.38 15.77 30.29
CA ASP A 478 2.01 15.48 30.68
C ASP A 478 1.69 13.97 30.58
N THR A 479 2.17 13.32 29.51
CA THR A 479 2.07 11.86 29.39
C THR A 479 2.95 11.12 30.39
N ALA A 480 4.09 11.68 30.82
CA ALA A 480 4.89 11.11 31.91
C ALA A 480 4.14 11.16 33.27
N ILE A 481 3.33 12.20 33.53
CA ILE A 481 2.44 12.27 34.71
C ILE A 481 1.42 11.13 34.65
N PHE A 482 0.82 10.89 33.46
CA PHE A 482 -0.10 9.77 33.27
C PHE A 482 0.58 8.43 33.66
N TRP A 483 1.76 8.16 33.08
CA TRP A 483 2.44 6.90 33.37
C TRP A 483 2.74 6.70 34.86
N MET A 484 3.20 7.73 35.57
CA MET A 484 3.41 7.65 37.00
C MET A 484 2.13 7.32 37.79
N SER A 485 0.97 7.83 37.34
CA SER A 485 -0.32 7.52 37.97
C SER A 485 -0.86 6.14 37.61
N ARG A 486 -0.38 5.54 36.47
CA ARG A 486 -0.81 4.23 35.96
C ARG A 486 0.05 3.07 36.48
N LEU A 487 1.32 3.32 36.80
CA LEU A 487 2.23 2.32 37.34
C LEU A 487 1.71 1.75 38.66
N GLU A 488 1.72 0.43 38.80
CA GLU A 488 1.26 -0.30 39.97
C GLU A 488 2.45 -0.79 40.82
N TRP A 489 2.52 -0.38 42.08
CA TRP A 489 3.61 -0.81 42.97
C TRP A 489 3.36 -2.21 43.54
N ASN A 490 4.21 -3.15 43.21
CA ASN A 490 4.19 -4.48 43.79
C ASN A 490 5.03 -4.52 45.06
N VAL A 491 4.35 -4.49 46.25
CA VAL A 491 5.01 -4.45 47.57
C VAL A 491 5.89 -5.68 47.84
N LYS A 492 5.55 -6.85 47.25
CA LYS A 492 6.30 -8.09 47.51
C LYS A 492 7.59 -8.17 46.69
N LEU A 493 7.57 -7.63 45.48
CA LEU A 493 8.69 -7.67 44.53
C LEU A 493 9.49 -6.36 44.51
N GLU A 494 9.04 -5.36 45.27
CA GLU A 494 9.66 -4.02 45.39
C GLU A 494 9.93 -3.40 44.00
N ARG A 495 8.91 -3.48 43.09
CA ARG A 495 9.01 -2.99 41.72
C ARG A 495 7.69 -2.42 41.19
N TYR A 496 7.75 -1.57 40.18
CA TYR A 496 6.58 -1.13 39.47
C TYR A 496 6.23 -2.11 38.33
N GLU A 497 4.95 -2.38 38.18
CA GLU A 497 4.36 -3.27 37.17
C GLU A 497 3.26 -2.55 36.40
N LEU A 498 2.95 -3.04 35.18
CA LEU A 498 1.77 -2.66 34.38
C LEU A 498 0.93 -3.90 34.15
N CYS A 499 -0.26 -3.93 34.73
CA CYS A 499 -1.16 -5.07 34.66
C CYS A 499 -2.37 -4.78 33.73
N GLY A 500 -2.88 -5.83 33.06
CA GLY A 500 -4.10 -5.77 32.26
C GLY A 500 -4.01 -4.85 31.04
N VAL A 501 -2.87 -4.81 30.36
CA VAL A 501 -2.64 -4.02 29.13
C VAL A 501 -2.78 -4.89 27.87
N ILE A 502 -2.88 -4.23 26.72
CA ILE A 502 -2.62 -4.77 25.38
C ILE A 502 -1.32 -4.15 24.93
N GLY A 503 -0.38 -4.96 24.47
CA GLY A 503 0.86 -4.51 23.83
C GLY A 503 0.63 -4.12 22.36
N ALA A 504 1.70 -3.98 21.60
CA ALA A 504 1.61 -3.82 20.14
C ALA A 504 0.97 -5.05 19.47
N ASP A 505 1.04 -6.23 20.11
CA ASP A 505 0.36 -7.45 19.70
C ASP A 505 -1.09 -7.48 20.23
N GLU A 506 -2.04 -7.25 19.35
CA GLU A 506 -3.46 -7.22 19.67
C GLU A 506 -4.11 -8.61 19.86
N TYR A 507 -3.40 -9.73 19.64
CA TYR A 507 -3.95 -11.06 19.92
C TYR A 507 -3.97 -11.38 21.42
N HIS A 508 -3.21 -10.65 22.25
CA HIS A 508 -3.13 -10.84 23.70
C HIS A 508 -3.76 -9.66 24.44
N GLU A 509 -5.05 -9.77 24.81
CA GLU A 509 -5.88 -8.63 25.22
C GLU A 509 -5.76 -8.21 26.69
N GLN A 510 -5.15 -9.00 27.58
CA GLN A 510 -5.11 -8.75 29.03
C GLN A 510 -3.83 -9.31 29.65
N VAL A 511 -2.70 -8.78 29.23
CA VAL A 511 -1.41 -9.26 29.72
C VAL A 511 -0.85 -8.37 30.82
N ASN A 512 0.00 -8.95 31.63
CA ASN A 512 0.77 -8.23 32.64
C ASN A 512 2.21 -8.10 32.18
N ASN A 513 2.80 -6.96 32.50
CA ASN A 513 4.21 -6.68 32.25
C ASN A 513 4.63 -6.95 30.79
N ASN A 514 3.82 -6.43 29.85
CA ASN A 514 4.20 -6.48 28.43
C ASN A 514 5.54 -5.76 28.24
N THR A 515 6.52 -6.46 27.73
CA THR A 515 7.91 -6.01 27.66
C THR A 515 8.07 -4.77 26.77
N PHE A 516 7.36 -4.73 25.63
CA PHE A 516 7.34 -3.56 24.76
C PHE A 516 6.82 -2.34 25.53
N THR A 517 5.63 -2.43 26.12
CA THR A 517 5.01 -1.33 26.87
C THR A 517 5.86 -0.89 28.05
N ASN A 518 6.34 -1.82 28.88
CA ASN A 518 7.11 -1.49 30.07
C ASN A 518 8.44 -0.79 29.71
N ARG A 519 9.17 -1.27 28.69
CA ARG A 519 10.43 -0.62 28.27
C ARG A 519 10.20 0.73 27.62
N MET A 520 9.14 0.87 26.82
CA MET A 520 8.77 2.15 26.21
C MET A 520 8.38 3.17 27.29
N VAL A 521 7.65 2.76 28.34
CA VAL A 521 7.33 3.63 29.49
C VAL A 521 8.59 4.03 30.26
N GLN A 522 9.49 3.09 30.53
CA GLN A 522 10.76 3.38 31.19
C GLN A 522 11.56 4.41 30.37
N TRP A 523 11.70 4.20 29.08
CA TRP A 523 12.33 5.11 28.12
C TRP A 523 11.66 6.49 28.13
N HIS A 524 10.34 6.53 28.12
CA HIS A 524 9.57 7.77 28.15
C HIS A 524 9.89 8.60 29.41
N LEU A 525 9.92 7.98 30.57
CA LEU A 525 10.29 8.65 31.83
C LEU A 525 11.74 9.15 31.77
N GLU A 526 12.69 8.40 31.17
CA GLU A 526 14.06 8.87 30.92
C GLU A 526 14.06 10.16 30.09
N LYS A 527 13.23 10.23 29.04
CA LYS A 527 13.12 11.43 28.20
C LYS A 527 12.39 12.57 28.88
N ALA A 528 11.39 12.27 29.73
CA ALA A 528 10.74 13.29 30.55
C ALA A 528 11.73 13.95 31.52
N VAL A 529 12.62 13.19 32.16
CA VAL A 529 13.71 13.73 32.98
C VAL A 529 14.64 14.62 32.11
N ALA A 530 15.04 14.14 30.92
CA ALA A 530 15.92 14.89 30.04
C ALA A 530 15.29 16.21 29.56
N VAL A 531 14.02 16.19 29.20
CA VAL A 531 13.27 17.39 28.75
C VAL A 531 13.04 18.35 29.92
N HIS A 532 12.71 17.85 31.11
CA HIS A 532 12.58 18.66 32.33
C HIS A 532 13.88 19.42 32.65
N ASP A 533 15.02 18.72 32.70
CA ASP A 533 16.32 19.30 32.99
C ASP A 533 16.78 20.26 31.85
N TRP A 534 16.52 19.92 30.57
CA TRP A 534 16.78 20.77 29.40
C TRP A 534 15.98 22.09 29.43
N LEU A 535 14.68 22.04 29.78
CA LEU A 535 13.86 23.24 29.93
C LEU A 535 14.38 24.14 31.03
N GLN A 536 14.70 23.60 32.22
CA GLN A 536 15.22 24.38 33.34
C GLN A 536 16.55 25.07 32.97
N GLN A 537 17.41 24.37 32.25
CA GLN A 537 18.73 24.90 31.87
C GLN A 537 18.64 25.94 30.74
N LYS A 538 17.85 25.69 29.73
CA LYS A 538 17.87 26.45 28.45
C LYS A 538 16.76 27.49 28.37
N PHE A 539 15.59 27.24 29.02
CA PHE A 539 14.40 28.07 28.97
C PHE A 539 13.71 28.18 30.34
N PRO A 540 14.37 28.77 31.36
CA PRO A 540 13.89 28.74 32.76
C PRO A 540 12.52 29.37 32.96
N ASP A 541 12.18 30.45 32.23
CA ASP A 541 10.88 31.10 32.33
C ASP A 541 9.78 30.16 31.84
N ARG A 542 9.96 29.53 30.65
CA ARG A 542 9.03 28.53 30.11
C ARG A 542 8.91 27.30 31.01
N ALA A 543 10.03 26.85 31.62
CA ALA A 543 10.02 25.76 32.59
C ALA A 543 9.10 26.09 33.77
N THR A 544 9.24 27.29 34.34
CA THR A 544 8.42 27.75 35.46
C THR A 544 6.93 27.74 35.10
N ASP A 545 6.54 28.33 33.96
CA ASP A 545 5.17 28.41 33.49
C ASP A 545 4.57 27.01 33.25
N LEU A 546 5.32 26.15 32.51
CA LEU A 546 4.84 24.82 32.17
C LEU A 546 4.75 23.90 33.39
N PHE A 547 5.72 23.95 34.30
CA PHE A 547 5.70 23.13 35.53
C PHE A 547 4.58 23.56 36.46
N GLN A 548 4.27 24.87 36.55
CA GLN A 548 3.09 25.35 37.24
C GLN A 548 1.80 24.86 36.59
N LYS A 549 1.70 24.95 35.25
CA LYS A 549 0.54 24.47 34.46
C LYS A 549 0.28 22.97 34.72
N LEU A 550 1.33 22.17 34.68
CA LEU A 550 1.27 20.71 34.85
C LEU A 550 1.28 20.28 36.34
N GLN A 551 1.36 21.21 37.28
CA GLN A 551 1.42 20.97 38.73
C GLN A 551 2.58 20.03 39.16
N LEU A 552 3.72 20.12 38.48
CA LEU A 552 4.90 19.31 38.77
C LEU A 552 5.47 19.72 40.15
N SER A 553 5.74 18.73 40.97
CA SER A 553 6.40 18.96 42.26
C SER A 553 7.90 19.27 42.07
N PRO A 554 8.55 20.02 42.96
CA PRO A 554 9.97 20.32 42.85
C PRO A 554 10.88 19.08 42.80
N ASP A 555 10.39 17.95 43.32
CA ASP A 555 11.08 16.66 43.36
C ASP A 555 10.63 15.71 42.25
N GLN A 556 9.88 16.19 41.26
CA GLN A 556 9.27 15.37 40.25
C GLN A 556 10.32 14.60 39.42
N SER A 557 11.40 15.24 39.02
CA SER A 557 12.50 14.58 38.31
C SER A 557 13.16 13.45 39.10
N LEU A 558 13.22 13.58 40.44
CA LEU A 558 13.72 12.53 41.34
C LEU A 558 12.75 11.34 41.37
N LYS A 559 11.45 11.60 41.48
CA LYS A 559 10.41 10.55 41.49
C LYS A 559 10.45 9.75 40.17
N TRP A 560 10.61 10.41 39.03
CA TRP A 560 10.77 9.71 37.75
C TRP A 560 12.04 8.86 37.72
N LYS A 561 13.20 9.37 38.20
CA LYS A 561 14.43 8.61 38.29
C LYS A 561 14.32 7.37 39.19
N GLU A 562 13.61 7.49 40.32
CA GLU A 562 13.33 6.35 41.19
C GLU A 562 12.43 5.32 40.50
N ALA A 563 11.38 5.76 39.80
CA ALA A 563 10.48 4.86 39.06
C ALA A 563 11.19 4.14 37.92
N ILE A 564 12.01 4.85 37.13
CA ILE A 564 12.83 4.28 36.03
C ILE A 564 13.66 3.08 36.57
N ALA A 565 14.28 3.22 37.72
CA ALA A 565 15.11 2.15 38.31
C ALA A 565 14.30 0.94 38.80
N GLN A 566 12.98 1.10 38.99
CA GLN A 566 12.11 0.10 39.60
C GLN A 566 11.04 -0.47 38.68
N ILE A 567 10.89 0.06 37.46
CA ILE A 567 9.98 -0.53 36.45
C ILE A 567 10.52 -1.90 36.05
N TYR A 568 9.65 -2.90 36.13
CA TYR A 568 9.98 -4.25 35.67
C TYR A 568 10.03 -4.35 34.16
N VAL A 569 11.15 -4.85 33.63
CA VAL A 569 11.34 -5.25 32.24
C VAL A 569 11.87 -6.68 32.24
N SER A 570 11.32 -7.54 31.38
CA SER A 570 11.60 -8.99 31.40
C SER A 570 13.04 -9.37 31.01
N TYR A 571 13.85 -8.44 30.56
CA TYR A 571 15.26 -8.65 30.25
C TYR A 571 16.15 -7.72 31.06
N ASN A 572 17.37 -8.20 31.40
CA ASN A 572 18.37 -7.37 32.03
C ASN A 572 19.38 -6.87 30.98
N GLN A 573 19.51 -5.57 30.84
CA GLN A 573 20.49 -4.93 29.95
C GLN A 573 21.94 -5.27 30.27
N GLU A 574 22.24 -5.58 31.55
CA GLU A 574 23.58 -5.94 32.00
C GLU A 574 23.93 -7.41 31.74
N ASN A 575 22.96 -8.24 31.38
CA ASN A 575 23.22 -9.66 31.12
C ASN A 575 23.78 -9.85 29.69
N GLN A 576 25.06 -10.23 29.60
CA GLN A 576 25.78 -10.44 28.33
C GLN A 576 25.29 -11.67 27.56
N GLU A 577 24.53 -12.57 28.16
CA GLU A 577 24.02 -13.75 27.47
C GLU A 577 22.79 -13.41 26.62
N ALA A 578 22.87 -13.68 25.30
CA ALA A 578 21.73 -13.51 24.41
C ALA A 578 20.63 -14.51 24.75
N LYS A 579 19.47 -14.01 25.22
CA LYS A 579 18.26 -14.82 25.51
C LYS A 579 17.11 -14.35 24.67
N VAL A 580 16.13 -15.23 24.44
CA VAL A 580 14.84 -14.80 23.92
C VAL A 580 14.17 -13.97 25.02
N ILE A 581 13.74 -12.77 24.66
CA ILE A 581 13.02 -11.85 25.55
C ILE A 581 11.58 -12.34 25.65
N GLU A 582 11.06 -12.48 26.86
CA GLU A 582 9.65 -12.85 27.08
C GLU A 582 8.74 -11.65 26.76
N GLN A 583 7.69 -11.85 25.95
CA GLN A 583 6.79 -10.78 25.53
C GLN A 583 5.99 -10.18 26.70
N CYS A 584 5.50 -11.02 27.59
CA CYS A 584 4.75 -10.65 28.78
C CYS A 584 4.83 -11.79 29.82
N ASP A 585 4.40 -11.54 31.04
CA ASP A 585 4.41 -12.56 32.09
C ASP A 585 3.70 -13.85 31.66
N GLY A 586 4.42 -14.97 31.63
CA GLY A 586 3.91 -16.32 31.31
C GLY A 586 3.74 -16.60 29.82
N PHE A 587 4.24 -15.76 28.91
CA PHE A 587 4.13 -15.97 27.47
C PHE A 587 4.72 -17.32 27.02
N PHE A 588 5.85 -17.73 27.57
CA PHE A 588 6.48 -19.01 27.21
C PHE A 588 5.71 -20.25 27.72
N GLU A 589 4.77 -20.07 28.63
CA GLU A 589 3.91 -21.14 29.14
C GLU A 589 2.67 -21.36 28.24
N LEU A 590 2.36 -20.40 27.34
CA LEU A 590 1.28 -20.49 26.39
C LEU A 590 1.54 -21.58 25.34
N LYS A 591 0.48 -22.07 24.72
CA LYS A 591 0.55 -23.12 23.71
C LYS A 591 1.33 -22.65 22.48
N ASP A 592 2.41 -23.34 22.16
CA ASP A 592 3.17 -23.14 20.91
C ASP A 592 2.40 -23.79 19.74
N ILE A 593 2.10 -22.98 18.71
CA ILE A 593 1.33 -23.40 17.52
C ILE A 593 2.22 -23.20 16.28
N ASP A 594 2.38 -24.24 15.50
CA ASP A 594 3.00 -24.16 14.19
C ASP A 594 2.01 -23.61 13.16
N LEU A 595 2.19 -22.34 12.77
CA LEU A 595 1.35 -21.67 11.81
C LEU A 595 1.36 -22.33 10.42
N SER A 596 2.46 -22.98 10.05
CA SER A 596 2.57 -23.65 8.75
C SER A 596 1.60 -24.81 8.58
N SER A 597 1.14 -25.40 9.69
CA SER A 597 0.16 -26.48 9.71
C SER A 597 -1.27 -26.05 9.32
N TYR A 598 -1.51 -24.74 9.27
CA TYR A 598 -2.80 -24.14 8.91
C TYR A 598 -2.81 -23.54 7.51
N GLU A 599 -1.70 -23.67 6.74
CA GLU A 599 -1.64 -23.21 5.37
C GLU A 599 -2.11 -24.28 4.36
N PRO A 600 -2.78 -23.90 3.24
CA PRO A 600 -3.17 -22.54 2.90
C PRO A 600 -4.43 -22.09 3.64
N ARG A 601 -4.52 -20.79 3.95
CA ARG A 601 -5.71 -20.16 4.58
C ARG A 601 -6.07 -18.85 3.86
N ASP A 602 -7.33 -18.43 4.02
CA ASP A 602 -7.92 -17.25 3.39
C ASP A 602 -8.25 -16.12 4.40
N ARG A 603 -7.85 -16.32 5.68
CA ARG A 603 -8.18 -15.41 6.79
C ARG A 603 -7.11 -15.48 7.89
N SER A 604 -7.18 -14.54 8.85
CA SER A 604 -6.27 -14.52 9.99
C SER A 604 -6.35 -15.80 10.82
N ILE A 605 -5.24 -16.14 11.46
CA ILE A 605 -5.21 -17.31 12.35
C ILE A 605 -6.21 -17.17 13.51
N GLN A 606 -6.48 -15.96 13.98
CA GLN A 606 -7.52 -15.69 14.98
C GLN A 606 -8.92 -16.04 14.47
N ALA A 607 -9.21 -15.78 13.19
CA ALA A 607 -10.48 -16.19 12.60
C ALA A 607 -10.61 -17.69 12.43
N VAL A 608 -9.48 -18.43 12.39
CA VAL A 608 -9.44 -19.91 12.30
C VAL A 608 -9.56 -20.55 13.69
N LEU A 609 -8.78 -20.08 14.67
CA LEU A 609 -8.69 -20.65 16.01
C LEU A 609 -9.79 -20.15 16.96
N GLY A 610 -10.28 -18.91 16.73
CA GLY A 610 -11.09 -18.16 17.66
C GLY A 610 -10.26 -17.32 18.64
N MET A 611 -10.88 -16.29 19.23
CA MET A 611 -10.18 -15.31 20.09
C MET A 611 -9.54 -15.98 21.33
N ASP A 612 -10.28 -16.81 22.05
CA ASP A 612 -9.78 -17.43 23.28
C ASP A 612 -8.54 -18.32 23.02
N ALA A 613 -8.63 -19.19 22.00
CA ALA A 613 -7.52 -20.08 21.66
C ALA A 613 -6.29 -19.34 21.11
N THR A 614 -6.50 -18.20 20.45
CA THR A 614 -5.40 -17.35 19.99
C THR A 614 -4.74 -16.66 21.18
N ASN A 615 -5.50 -16.09 22.10
CA ASN A 615 -5.03 -15.44 23.32
C ASN A 615 -4.28 -16.42 24.27
N GLU A 616 -4.60 -17.71 24.22
CA GLU A 616 -3.93 -18.78 24.99
C GLU A 616 -2.75 -19.43 24.22
N SER A 617 -2.30 -18.83 23.12
CA SER A 617 -1.21 -19.35 22.30
C SER A 617 -0.08 -18.34 22.14
N GLN A 618 1.10 -18.81 21.66
CA GLN A 618 2.23 -17.95 21.33
C GLN A 618 2.16 -17.31 19.94
N VAL A 619 0.98 -17.30 19.33
CA VAL A 619 0.77 -16.70 18.01
C VAL A 619 0.53 -15.20 18.13
N LEU A 620 1.20 -14.43 17.27
CA LEU A 620 1.20 -12.98 17.30
C LEU A 620 0.49 -12.39 16.08
N LYS A 621 -0.18 -11.25 16.29
CA LYS A 621 -0.66 -10.38 15.22
C LYS A 621 0.43 -9.41 14.77
N GLN A 622 1.05 -8.70 15.73
CA GLN A 622 2.20 -7.82 15.54
C GLN A 622 3.37 -8.30 16.43
N PRO A 623 4.63 -8.14 16.00
CA PRO A 623 5.77 -8.69 16.72
C PRO A 623 6.33 -7.71 17.79
N ASP A 624 5.73 -7.63 18.97
CA ASP A 624 6.09 -6.73 20.08
C ASP A 624 7.59 -6.63 20.33
N VAL A 625 8.23 -7.77 20.55
CA VAL A 625 9.66 -7.82 20.89
C VAL A 625 10.53 -7.40 19.73
N LEU A 626 10.20 -7.81 18.49
CA LEU A 626 10.97 -7.40 17.32
C LEU A 626 10.80 -5.89 17.06
N MET A 627 9.62 -5.35 17.30
CA MET A 627 9.37 -3.91 17.22
C MET A 627 10.17 -3.15 18.26
N LEU A 628 10.22 -3.63 19.52
CA LEU A 628 11.04 -3.05 20.57
C LEU A 628 12.53 -3.01 20.16
N LEU A 629 13.06 -4.13 19.66
CA LEU A 629 14.45 -4.22 19.21
C LEU A 629 14.75 -3.26 18.06
N TYR A 630 13.78 -3.01 17.19
CA TYR A 630 13.90 -2.01 16.12
C TYR A 630 13.84 -0.58 16.63
N LEU A 631 12.85 -0.22 17.44
CA LEU A 631 12.69 1.16 17.94
C LEU A 631 13.83 1.56 18.86
N MET A 632 14.35 0.63 19.67
CA MET A 632 15.48 0.84 20.57
C MET A 632 16.82 0.34 19.98
N ARG A 633 16.97 0.35 18.65
CA ARG A 633 18.17 -0.14 17.95
C ARG A 633 19.48 0.51 18.41
N ASP A 634 19.43 1.71 18.92
CA ASP A 634 20.60 2.38 19.50
C ASP A 634 21.11 1.68 20.77
N GLU A 635 20.23 0.99 21.51
CA GLU A 635 20.58 0.18 22.69
C GLU A 635 21.05 -1.23 22.30
N PHE A 636 20.53 -1.78 21.22
CA PHE A 636 20.70 -3.17 20.82
C PHE A 636 21.62 -3.35 19.59
N GLY A 637 22.06 -2.26 18.94
CA GLY A 637 22.78 -2.31 17.67
C GLY A 637 24.05 -3.17 17.69
N ASP A 638 24.77 -3.21 18.82
CA ASP A 638 25.94 -4.07 19.00
C ASP A 638 25.60 -5.51 19.46
N ARG A 639 24.30 -5.81 19.62
CA ARG A 639 23.79 -7.10 20.11
C ARG A 639 23.10 -7.92 19.02
N GLN A 640 23.78 -8.09 17.89
CA GLN A 640 23.31 -8.88 16.74
C GLN A 640 22.87 -10.31 17.14
N ASP A 641 23.56 -10.92 18.08
CA ASP A 641 23.24 -12.24 18.62
C ASP A 641 21.87 -12.27 19.33
N LEU A 642 21.52 -11.21 20.04
CA LEU A 642 20.23 -11.06 20.70
C LEU A 642 19.10 -10.85 19.67
N VAL A 643 19.32 -9.95 18.69
CA VAL A 643 18.34 -9.68 17.63
C VAL A 643 18.07 -10.95 16.82
N GLN A 644 19.12 -11.68 16.42
CA GLN A 644 18.99 -12.94 15.66
C GLN A 644 18.21 -14.01 16.45
N LYS A 645 18.48 -14.17 17.75
CA LYS A 645 17.74 -15.15 18.58
C LYS A 645 16.26 -14.82 18.68
N ASN A 646 15.92 -13.55 18.88
CA ASN A 646 14.54 -13.12 18.96
C ASN A 646 13.84 -13.18 17.60
N TRP A 647 14.53 -12.85 16.50
CA TRP A 647 14.03 -13.08 15.16
C TRP A 647 13.65 -14.55 14.93
N ASN A 648 14.56 -15.46 15.20
CA ASN A 648 14.34 -16.90 15.00
C ASN A 648 13.17 -17.44 15.85
N TYR A 649 12.87 -16.81 17.00
CA TYR A 649 11.77 -17.22 17.87
C TYR A 649 10.44 -16.62 17.44
N TYR A 650 10.38 -15.30 17.24
CA TYR A 650 9.13 -14.57 17.05
C TYR A 650 8.62 -14.57 15.60
N ALA A 651 9.51 -14.51 14.60
CA ALA A 651 9.09 -14.44 13.20
C ALA A 651 8.21 -15.63 12.77
N PRO A 652 8.54 -16.91 13.10
CA PRO A 652 7.68 -18.04 12.75
C PRO A 652 6.33 -18.08 13.49
N ARG A 653 6.20 -17.35 14.61
CA ARG A 653 5.00 -17.30 15.43
C ARG A 653 4.08 -16.13 15.09
N THR A 654 4.53 -15.24 14.22
CA THR A 654 3.76 -14.05 13.82
C THR A 654 2.91 -14.33 12.58
N ASP A 655 1.61 -14.06 12.66
CA ASP A 655 0.69 -14.13 11.52
C ASP A 655 0.99 -13.01 10.49
N SER A 656 2.10 -13.17 9.78
CA SER A 656 2.54 -12.19 8.78
C SER A 656 1.64 -12.15 7.54
N THR A 657 0.79 -13.17 7.34
CA THR A 657 -0.08 -13.29 6.15
C THR A 657 -1.36 -12.47 6.28
N TYR A 658 -2.13 -12.69 7.33
CA TYR A 658 -3.43 -12.08 7.52
C TYR A 658 -3.58 -11.32 8.85
N GLY A 659 -2.57 -11.36 9.73
CA GLY A 659 -2.60 -10.72 11.04
C GLY A 659 -2.68 -9.19 10.96
N SER A 660 -1.59 -8.55 10.57
CA SER A 660 -1.52 -7.08 10.45
C SER A 660 -0.67 -6.64 9.25
N SER A 661 -1.07 -5.54 8.60
CA SER A 661 -0.28 -4.91 7.54
C SER A 661 1.00 -4.25 8.08
N LEU A 662 1.04 -3.94 9.38
CA LEU A 662 2.18 -3.32 10.06
C LEU A 662 3.37 -4.29 10.19
N THR A 663 3.09 -5.57 10.37
CA THR A 663 4.06 -6.63 10.66
C THR A 663 5.13 -6.76 9.60
N SER A 664 4.73 -6.79 8.32
CA SER A 664 5.66 -7.09 7.22
C SER A 664 6.76 -6.03 7.07
N GLY A 665 6.48 -4.75 7.33
CA GLY A 665 7.49 -3.69 7.33
C GLY A 665 8.56 -3.91 8.41
N ILE A 666 8.16 -4.22 9.63
CA ILE A 666 9.06 -4.49 10.75
C ILE A 666 9.89 -5.77 10.50
N HIS A 667 9.25 -6.83 10.00
CA HIS A 667 9.95 -8.06 9.64
C HIS A 667 11.01 -7.81 8.55
N ALA A 668 10.71 -6.99 7.54
CA ALA A 668 11.68 -6.66 6.50
C ALA A 668 12.92 -5.95 7.08
N ILE A 669 12.72 -5.02 8.02
CA ILE A 669 13.82 -4.29 8.68
C ILE A 669 14.69 -5.26 9.50
N ILE A 670 14.08 -6.03 10.37
CA ILE A 670 14.82 -6.94 11.26
C ILE A 670 15.53 -8.04 10.44
N ALA A 671 14.84 -8.63 9.45
CA ALA A 671 15.43 -9.64 8.58
C ALA A 671 16.66 -9.12 7.82
N ALA A 672 16.59 -7.88 7.27
CA ALA A 672 17.74 -7.24 6.64
C ALA A 672 18.90 -7.05 7.64
N ASN A 673 18.60 -6.59 8.85
CA ASN A 673 19.62 -6.34 9.90
C ASN A 673 20.30 -7.62 10.39
N VAL A 674 19.62 -8.76 10.36
CA VAL A 674 20.21 -10.08 10.75
C VAL A 674 20.79 -10.84 9.55
N GLY A 675 20.74 -10.29 8.33
CA GLY A 675 21.28 -10.93 7.13
C GLY A 675 20.40 -12.04 6.54
N ALA A 676 19.10 -12.04 6.85
CA ALA A 676 18.10 -12.94 6.26
C ALA A 676 17.51 -12.31 4.98
N ASP A 677 18.36 -12.11 3.96
CA ASP A 677 18.07 -11.27 2.78
C ASP A 677 16.83 -11.72 1.99
N SER A 678 16.62 -13.03 1.85
CA SER A 678 15.44 -13.59 1.16
C SER A 678 14.14 -13.25 1.90
N GLU A 679 14.13 -13.43 3.21
CA GLU A 679 12.99 -13.13 4.07
C GLU A 679 12.74 -11.61 4.14
N ALA A 680 13.80 -10.81 4.19
CA ALA A 680 13.73 -9.35 4.14
C ALA A 680 13.03 -8.86 2.86
N ASN A 681 13.45 -9.37 1.70
CA ASN A 681 12.85 -9.02 0.41
C ASN A 681 11.40 -9.54 0.29
N HIS A 682 11.11 -10.75 0.78
CA HIS A 682 9.76 -11.31 0.80
C HIS A 682 8.80 -10.43 1.61
N HIS A 683 9.16 -10.10 2.85
CA HIS A 683 8.33 -9.25 3.71
C HIS A 683 8.19 -7.82 3.17
N PHE A 684 9.26 -7.27 2.59
CA PHE A 684 9.23 -5.97 1.94
C PHE A 684 8.22 -5.95 0.78
N LEU A 685 8.32 -6.88 -0.17
CA LEU A 685 7.39 -6.92 -1.32
C LEU A 685 5.95 -7.16 -0.88
N ARG A 686 5.74 -8.01 0.12
CA ARG A 686 4.42 -8.25 0.69
C ARG A 686 3.79 -6.96 1.25
N ALA A 687 4.54 -6.15 2.01
CA ALA A 687 4.07 -4.87 2.50
C ALA A 687 3.89 -3.86 1.36
N ALA A 688 4.86 -3.79 0.43
CA ALA A 688 4.87 -2.80 -0.65
C ALA A 688 3.73 -2.98 -1.66
N MET A 689 3.28 -4.22 -1.86
CA MET A 689 2.22 -4.58 -2.81
C MET A 689 0.85 -4.78 -2.16
N VAL A 690 0.72 -4.55 -0.84
CA VAL A 690 -0.50 -4.89 -0.09
C VAL A 690 -1.77 -4.32 -0.71
N ASP A 691 -1.74 -3.07 -1.15
CA ASP A 691 -2.89 -2.39 -1.77
C ASP A 691 -2.92 -2.55 -3.30
N LEU A 692 -1.78 -2.60 -3.95
CA LEU A 692 -1.68 -2.77 -5.41
C LEU A 692 -2.22 -4.13 -5.89
N GLU A 693 -2.01 -5.18 -5.11
CA GLU A 693 -2.44 -6.55 -5.39
C GLU A 693 -3.65 -6.98 -4.54
N ASP A 694 -4.14 -6.10 -3.66
CA ASP A 694 -5.22 -6.37 -2.71
C ASP A 694 -5.04 -7.68 -1.91
N ASN A 695 -3.80 -7.94 -1.49
CA ASN A 695 -3.37 -9.21 -0.85
C ASN A 695 -4.16 -9.57 0.42
N ARG A 696 -4.93 -8.63 0.95
CA ARG A 696 -5.74 -8.81 2.17
C ARG A 696 -7.24 -8.73 1.88
N GLY A 697 -7.65 -8.40 0.67
CA GLY A 697 -9.05 -8.25 0.27
C GLY A 697 -9.75 -7.04 0.90
N ASN A 698 -9.01 -6.06 1.42
CA ASN A 698 -9.57 -4.87 2.09
C ASN A 698 -9.02 -3.53 1.57
N THR A 699 -8.40 -3.53 0.41
CA THR A 699 -8.02 -2.30 -0.31
C THR A 699 -9.23 -1.41 -0.64
N PRO A 700 -10.45 -1.95 -0.90
CA PRO A 700 -11.65 -1.11 -1.02
C PRO A 700 -11.91 -0.16 0.16
N ASP A 701 -11.47 -0.50 1.35
CA ASP A 701 -11.61 0.30 2.58
C ASP A 701 -10.63 1.48 2.67
N GLY A 702 -9.65 1.57 1.77
CA GLY A 702 -8.60 2.59 1.71
C GLY A 702 -7.17 2.03 1.82
N ILE A 703 -6.19 2.86 1.47
CA ILE A 703 -4.76 2.53 1.48
C ILE A 703 -4.24 2.33 2.90
N HIS A 704 -3.38 1.33 3.12
CA HIS A 704 -2.75 1.04 4.40
C HIS A 704 -1.61 2.02 4.69
N ALA A 705 -1.91 3.13 5.36
CA ALA A 705 -0.97 4.23 5.59
C ALA A 705 0.28 3.80 6.37
N ALA A 706 0.12 3.00 7.43
CA ALA A 706 1.25 2.50 8.21
C ALA A 706 2.13 1.54 7.42
N SER A 707 1.54 0.69 6.56
CA SER A 707 2.33 -0.15 5.65
C SER A 707 3.17 0.71 4.70
N ALA A 708 2.58 1.78 4.14
CA ALA A 708 3.29 2.70 3.26
C ALA A 708 4.48 3.39 3.96
N GLY A 709 4.29 3.84 5.21
CA GLY A 709 5.39 4.39 6.02
C GLY A 709 6.44 3.34 6.41
N GLY A 710 5.99 2.13 6.77
CA GLY A 710 6.85 0.99 7.09
C GLY A 710 7.75 0.57 5.91
N ILE A 711 7.29 0.72 4.67
CA ILE A 711 8.09 0.48 3.46
C ILE A 711 9.26 1.46 3.37
N TRP A 712 9.01 2.75 3.59
CA TRP A 712 10.12 3.73 3.61
C TRP A 712 11.16 3.36 4.68
N GLN A 713 10.71 2.98 5.87
CA GLN A 713 11.60 2.55 6.95
C GLN A 713 12.36 1.27 6.58
N ALA A 714 11.72 0.30 5.95
CA ALA A 714 12.37 -0.93 5.49
C ALA A 714 13.46 -0.62 4.46
N VAL A 715 13.20 0.30 3.53
CA VAL A 715 14.20 0.70 2.54
C VAL A 715 15.37 1.46 3.21
N VAL A 716 15.09 2.42 4.08
CA VAL A 716 16.12 3.32 4.63
C VAL A 716 16.87 2.68 5.79
N PHE A 717 16.14 2.15 6.79
CA PHE A 717 16.76 1.60 8.01
C PHE A 717 17.05 0.09 7.91
N GLY A 718 16.31 -0.64 7.07
CA GLY A 718 16.59 -2.04 6.75
C GLY A 718 17.67 -2.16 5.67
N PHE A 719 17.29 -2.02 4.41
CA PHE A 719 18.20 -2.25 3.26
C PHE A 719 19.31 -1.20 3.14
N GLY A 720 19.03 0.07 3.38
CA GLY A 720 20.03 1.15 3.42
C GLY A 720 20.91 1.10 4.68
N GLY A 721 20.41 0.44 5.74
CA GLY A 721 21.12 0.25 7.00
C GLY A 721 21.55 1.56 7.66
N ILE A 722 20.70 2.59 7.60
CA ILE A 722 21.04 3.92 8.15
C ILE A 722 21.07 3.84 9.68
N GLN A 723 22.20 4.27 10.24
CA GLN A 723 22.48 4.38 11.65
C GLN A 723 23.07 5.76 11.96
N LEU A 724 22.95 6.22 13.21
CA LEU A 724 23.59 7.45 13.67
C LEU A 724 24.97 7.10 14.28
N LYS A 725 26.04 7.66 13.70
CA LYS A 725 27.39 7.59 14.24
C LYS A 725 27.94 9.03 14.36
N ASP A 726 28.45 9.38 15.52
CA ASP A 726 28.95 10.73 15.80
C ASP A 726 27.94 11.83 15.41
N ASN A 727 26.66 11.61 15.72
CA ASN A 727 25.54 12.51 15.40
C ASN A 727 25.34 12.76 13.90
N LYS A 728 25.68 11.79 13.03
CA LYS A 728 25.48 11.87 11.57
C LYS A 728 24.90 10.55 11.05
N PRO A 729 24.04 10.61 10.05
CA PRO A 729 23.55 9.39 9.39
C PRO A 729 24.65 8.74 8.54
N VAL A 730 24.87 7.46 8.77
CA VAL A 730 25.86 6.63 8.06
C VAL A 730 25.15 5.37 7.57
N ALA A 731 25.44 4.94 6.34
CA ALA A 731 24.85 3.74 5.76
C ALA A 731 25.71 2.49 6.04
N ASN A 732 25.01 1.38 6.30
CA ASN A 732 25.55 0.02 6.31
C ASN A 732 24.59 -0.86 5.50
N PRO A 733 24.67 -0.85 4.14
CA PRO A 733 23.64 -1.42 3.28
C PRO A 733 23.56 -2.95 3.30
N HIS A 734 22.32 -3.46 3.25
CA HIS A 734 21.95 -4.87 3.14
C HIS A 734 20.98 -5.05 1.95
N LEU A 735 21.47 -4.71 0.74
CA LEU A 735 20.61 -4.68 -0.45
C LEU A 735 20.22 -6.10 -0.89
N PRO A 736 18.94 -6.34 -1.24
CA PRO A 736 18.54 -7.61 -1.86
C PRO A 736 19.33 -7.86 -3.15
N ASN A 737 19.60 -9.13 -3.46
CA ASN A 737 20.37 -9.52 -4.64
C ASN A 737 19.78 -9.02 -5.97
N CYS A 738 18.46 -8.78 -6.01
CA CYS A 738 17.76 -8.24 -7.18
C CYS A 738 17.86 -6.71 -7.32
N TRP A 739 18.49 -6.01 -6.37
CA TRP A 739 18.70 -4.55 -6.45
C TRP A 739 20.13 -4.25 -6.85
N THR A 740 20.30 -3.52 -7.94
CA THR A 740 21.65 -3.12 -8.42
C THR A 740 22.18 -1.88 -7.70
N TYR A 741 21.27 -0.99 -7.30
CA TYR A 741 21.58 0.19 -6.49
C TYR A 741 20.35 0.65 -5.70
N LEU A 742 20.61 1.45 -4.68
CA LEU A 742 19.61 2.17 -3.90
C LEU A 742 20.05 3.60 -3.68
N LYS A 743 19.23 4.59 -4.10
CA LYS A 743 19.52 6.01 -3.87
C LYS A 743 18.37 6.68 -3.14
N PHE A 744 18.71 7.54 -2.20
CA PHE A 744 17.75 8.36 -1.46
C PHE A 744 18.45 9.54 -0.78
N LYS A 745 17.63 10.48 -0.26
CA LYS A 745 18.12 11.62 0.52
C LYS A 745 17.48 11.62 1.91
N LEU A 746 18.22 12.09 2.90
CA LEU A 746 17.73 12.34 4.25
C LEU A 746 18.16 13.71 4.73
N GLN A 747 17.29 14.40 5.47
CA GLN A 747 17.64 15.60 6.20
C GLN A 747 17.96 15.27 7.66
N TRP A 748 19.10 15.80 8.16
CA TRP A 748 19.50 15.72 9.55
C TRP A 748 20.05 17.06 10.00
N HIS A 749 19.50 17.65 11.06
CA HIS A 749 19.86 19.01 11.52
C HIS A 749 19.95 20.03 10.37
N ASN A 750 18.90 20.13 9.56
CA ASN A 750 18.82 21.01 8.37
C ASN A 750 19.91 20.77 7.30
N THR A 751 20.63 19.66 7.34
CA THR A 751 21.63 19.28 6.35
C THR A 751 21.11 18.07 5.56
N TRP A 752 21.18 18.16 4.22
CA TRP A 752 20.83 17.06 3.34
C TRP A 752 22.00 16.10 3.16
N TYR A 753 21.76 14.83 3.37
CA TYR A 753 22.66 13.72 3.11
C TYR A 753 22.09 12.91 1.94
N SER A 754 22.92 12.71 0.90
CA SER A 754 22.58 11.88 -0.26
C SER A 754 23.29 10.55 -0.16
N PHE A 755 22.56 9.48 -0.32
CA PHE A 755 23.07 8.12 -0.32
C PHE A 755 22.95 7.55 -1.74
N ASP A 756 24.05 7.02 -2.28
CA ASP A 756 24.12 6.26 -3.52
C ASP A 756 24.82 4.94 -3.20
N LEU A 757 24.00 3.96 -2.89
CA LEU A 757 24.42 2.67 -2.38
C LEU A 757 24.40 1.68 -3.54
N ALA A 758 25.57 1.40 -4.11
CA ALA A 758 25.69 0.30 -5.04
C ALA A 758 25.59 -1.02 -4.27
N SER A 759 24.97 -2.01 -4.89
CA SER A 759 25.07 -3.38 -4.38
C SER A 759 26.58 -3.71 -4.24
N THR A 760 27.00 -3.99 -3.01
CA THR A 760 28.37 -4.45 -2.73
C THR A 760 28.58 -5.89 -3.20
N LEU A 761 27.70 -6.38 -4.05
CA LEU A 761 27.89 -7.66 -4.68
C LEU A 761 29.30 -7.66 -5.25
N ALA A 762 30.13 -8.54 -4.71
CA ALA A 762 31.35 -9.00 -5.33
C ALA A 762 31.10 -9.15 -6.84
N PRO A 763 32.07 -8.88 -7.69
CA PRO A 763 31.87 -8.97 -9.13
C PRO A 763 31.14 -10.28 -9.39
N PHE A 764 29.96 -10.18 -9.97
CA PHE A 764 28.98 -11.19 -10.37
C PHE A 764 29.31 -12.58 -9.76
N PRO A 765 28.51 -13.16 -8.85
CA PRO A 765 28.88 -14.44 -8.23
C PRO A 765 29.23 -15.38 -9.35
N GLU A 766 30.36 -16.07 -9.24
CA GLU A 766 30.77 -17.06 -10.20
C GLU A 766 29.67 -18.09 -10.35
N ILE A 767 28.82 -17.92 -11.37
CA ILE A 767 27.66 -18.78 -11.62
C ILE A 767 28.22 -20.17 -11.83
N GLN A 768 27.78 -21.09 -10.99
CA GLN A 768 28.25 -22.46 -10.95
C GLN A 768 27.16 -23.48 -11.37
N GLY A 769 25.87 -23.01 -11.40
CA GLY A 769 24.72 -23.83 -11.76
C GLY A 769 23.75 -23.18 -12.70
N PHE A 770 23.19 -23.93 -13.63
CA PHE A 770 22.02 -23.57 -14.43
C PHE A 770 20.90 -24.58 -14.21
N ILE A 771 19.70 -24.10 -13.97
CA ILE A 771 18.51 -24.94 -13.80
C ILE A 771 17.49 -24.53 -14.86
N PHE A 772 17.13 -25.44 -15.71
CA PHE A 772 16.21 -25.21 -16.81
C PHE A 772 14.83 -25.78 -16.48
N ASP A 773 13.77 -25.03 -16.73
CA ASP A 773 12.47 -25.67 -16.92
C ASP A 773 12.50 -26.50 -18.19
N LEU A 774 11.52 -27.38 -18.34
CA LEU A 774 11.43 -28.27 -19.49
C LEU A 774 10.51 -27.71 -20.58
N ASP A 775 9.28 -27.41 -20.20
CA ASP A 775 8.18 -27.05 -21.08
C ASP A 775 8.27 -25.57 -21.48
N GLY A 776 8.40 -25.25 -22.75
CA GLY A 776 8.60 -23.90 -23.24
C GLY A 776 10.03 -23.35 -23.14
N VAL A 777 10.94 -24.10 -22.52
CA VAL A 777 12.35 -23.75 -22.36
C VAL A 777 13.29 -24.69 -23.15
N LEU A 778 13.19 -25.97 -22.93
CA LEU A 778 14.01 -26.98 -23.62
C LEU A 778 13.29 -27.62 -24.81
N THR A 779 11.98 -27.76 -24.71
CA THR A 779 11.08 -28.28 -25.75
C THR A 779 9.69 -27.67 -25.61
N ASP A 780 8.89 -27.68 -26.66
CA ASP A 780 7.51 -27.22 -26.62
C ASP A 780 6.52 -28.38 -26.52
N THR A 781 6.26 -28.80 -25.29
CA THR A 781 5.24 -29.83 -25.00
C THR A 781 3.85 -29.21 -24.75
N ALA A 782 3.72 -27.92 -24.80
CA ALA A 782 2.45 -27.21 -24.54
C ALA A 782 1.35 -27.68 -25.51
N GLU A 783 1.71 -27.96 -26.76
CA GLU A 783 0.78 -28.51 -27.75
C GLU A 783 0.31 -29.93 -27.40
N PHE A 784 1.19 -30.80 -26.85
CA PHE A 784 0.80 -32.11 -26.37
C PHE A 784 -0.11 -32.05 -25.15
N HIS A 785 0.19 -31.14 -24.22
CA HIS A 785 -0.68 -30.86 -23.08
C HIS A 785 -2.05 -30.39 -23.51
N TYR A 786 -2.11 -29.43 -24.45
CA TYR A 786 -3.36 -28.94 -25.02
C TYR A 786 -4.19 -30.07 -25.66
N ARG A 787 -3.59 -30.84 -26.54
CA ARG A 787 -4.30 -31.93 -27.23
C ARG A 787 -4.83 -33.00 -26.26
N ALA A 788 -4.05 -33.32 -25.23
CA ALA A 788 -4.48 -34.27 -24.20
C ALA A 788 -5.66 -33.75 -23.37
N TRP A 789 -5.63 -32.44 -23.00
CA TRP A 789 -6.76 -31.78 -22.32
C TRP A 789 -7.97 -31.64 -23.25
N GLN A 790 -7.77 -31.25 -24.51
CA GLN A 790 -8.85 -31.14 -25.50
C GLN A 790 -9.55 -32.46 -25.70
N LYS A 791 -8.80 -33.55 -25.87
CA LYS A 791 -9.35 -34.89 -26.03
C LYS A 791 -10.18 -35.30 -24.83
N LEU A 792 -9.69 -35.07 -23.61
CA LEU A 792 -10.44 -35.34 -22.39
C LEU A 792 -11.72 -34.49 -22.31
N ALA A 793 -11.60 -33.21 -22.55
CA ALA A 793 -12.75 -32.28 -22.50
C ALA A 793 -13.83 -32.65 -23.53
N ASP A 794 -13.42 -33.04 -24.76
CA ASP A 794 -14.34 -33.50 -25.80
C ASP A 794 -15.10 -34.78 -25.36
N GLU A 795 -14.42 -35.72 -24.73
CA GLU A 795 -15.05 -36.94 -24.20
C GLU A 795 -16.04 -36.66 -23.06
N GLU A 796 -15.67 -35.75 -22.17
CA GLU A 796 -16.52 -35.28 -21.05
C GLU A 796 -17.56 -34.25 -21.47
N LYS A 797 -17.57 -33.85 -22.75
CA LYS A 797 -18.46 -32.82 -23.32
C LYS A 797 -18.33 -31.46 -22.60
N ILE A 798 -17.12 -31.11 -22.24
CA ILE A 798 -16.75 -29.84 -21.61
C ILE A 798 -16.27 -28.90 -22.72
N PRO A 799 -16.82 -27.69 -22.86
CA PRO A 799 -16.28 -26.71 -23.81
C PRO A 799 -14.85 -26.36 -23.42
N PHE A 800 -13.90 -26.58 -24.32
CA PHE A 800 -12.48 -26.28 -24.11
C PHE A 800 -11.85 -25.91 -25.45
N ASP A 801 -11.02 -24.90 -25.46
CA ASP A 801 -10.31 -24.43 -26.64
C ASP A 801 -8.92 -23.89 -26.26
N ARG A 802 -8.17 -23.37 -27.24
CA ARG A 802 -6.84 -22.81 -27.02
C ARG A 802 -6.82 -21.63 -26.03
N LYS A 803 -7.88 -20.81 -26.01
CA LYS A 803 -7.99 -19.69 -25.08
C LYS A 803 -8.22 -20.18 -23.65
N ALA A 804 -9.07 -21.17 -23.48
CA ALA A 804 -9.29 -21.82 -22.18
C ALA A 804 -8.06 -22.58 -21.67
N ASN A 805 -7.11 -22.94 -22.55
CA ASN A 805 -5.86 -23.61 -22.19
C ASN A 805 -4.77 -22.63 -21.69
N GLU A 806 -4.83 -21.35 -22.00
CA GLU A 806 -3.79 -20.40 -21.60
C GLU A 806 -3.57 -20.32 -20.07
N PRO A 807 -4.61 -20.27 -19.22
CA PRO A 807 -4.45 -20.28 -17.76
C PRO A 807 -3.86 -21.58 -17.20
N LEU A 808 -3.81 -22.67 -17.98
CA LEU A 808 -3.32 -23.97 -17.51
C LEU A 808 -1.81 -24.14 -17.67
N ARG A 809 -1.11 -23.19 -18.28
CA ARG A 809 0.34 -23.28 -18.49
C ARG A 809 1.10 -23.17 -17.17
N GLY A 810 1.94 -24.16 -16.88
CA GLY A 810 2.71 -24.23 -15.65
C GLY A 810 1.93 -24.67 -14.40
N VAL A 811 0.63 -24.94 -14.55
CA VAL A 811 -0.26 -25.34 -13.45
C VAL A 811 -0.24 -26.86 -13.26
N ALA A 812 -0.31 -27.31 -12.00
CA ALA A 812 -0.33 -28.74 -11.68
C ALA A 812 -1.56 -29.45 -12.26
N ARG A 813 -1.44 -30.74 -12.58
CA ARG A 813 -2.46 -31.51 -13.32
C ARG A 813 -3.85 -31.47 -12.67
N ARG A 814 -3.92 -31.59 -11.33
CA ARG A 814 -5.20 -31.59 -10.61
C ARG A 814 -5.86 -30.22 -10.70
N GLU A 815 -5.11 -29.17 -10.45
CA GLU A 815 -5.57 -27.79 -10.55
C GLU A 815 -6.03 -27.45 -11.96
N SER A 816 -5.26 -27.85 -13.00
CA SER A 816 -5.67 -27.72 -14.39
C SER A 816 -7.00 -28.40 -14.68
N LEU A 817 -7.20 -29.61 -14.15
CA LEU A 817 -8.47 -30.31 -14.31
C LEU A 817 -9.61 -29.58 -13.61
N MET A 818 -9.38 -29.07 -12.39
CA MET A 818 -10.40 -28.29 -11.67
C MET A 818 -10.82 -27.02 -12.42
N LEU A 819 -9.89 -26.33 -13.05
CA LEU A 819 -10.18 -25.19 -13.93
C LEU A 819 -11.01 -25.59 -15.15
N ILE A 820 -10.77 -26.76 -15.74
CA ILE A 820 -11.51 -27.28 -16.91
C ILE A 820 -12.92 -27.69 -16.54
N ILE A 821 -13.08 -28.42 -15.44
CA ILE A 821 -14.41 -28.90 -15.01
C ILE A 821 -15.28 -27.78 -14.40
N GLY A 822 -14.67 -26.73 -13.84
CA GLY A 822 -15.39 -25.61 -13.20
C GLY A 822 -16.32 -26.12 -12.09
N ASP A 823 -17.52 -25.58 -12.00
CA ASP A 823 -18.52 -25.91 -10.97
C ASP A 823 -19.25 -27.27 -11.19
N ARG A 824 -18.74 -28.12 -12.08
CA ARG A 824 -19.34 -29.44 -12.31
C ARG A 824 -19.01 -30.39 -11.15
N ASP A 825 -20.02 -31.10 -10.70
CA ASP A 825 -19.88 -32.02 -9.55
C ASP A 825 -19.39 -33.40 -10.05
N TYR A 826 -18.14 -33.75 -9.70
CA TYR A 826 -17.52 -35.04 -9.96
C TYR A 826 -17.05 -35.66 -8.66
N SER A 827 -17.15 -37.01 -8.52
CA SER A 827 -16.54 -37.66 -7.35
C SER A 827 -15.01 -37.65 -7.42
N GLU A 828 -14.33 -37.79 -6.29
CA GLU A 828 -12.87 -37.86 -6.24
C GLU A 828 -12.31 -39.01 -7.12
N GLU A 829 -13.00 -40.12 -7.20
CA GLU A 829 -12.66 -41.25 -8.06
C GLU A 829 -12.73 -40.87 -9.55
N ALA A 830 -13.75 -40.08 -9.93
CA ALA A 830 -13.90 -39.60 -11.30
C ALA A 830 -12.82 -38.57 -11.65
N ILE A 831 -12.49 -37.68 -10.73
CA ILE A 831 -11.40 -36.70 -10.89
C ILE A 831 -10.08 -37.43 -11.08
N GLN A 832 -9.79 -38.44 -10.25
CA GLN A 832 -8.57 -39.23 -10.38
C GLN A 832 -8.52 -39.98 -11.71
N GLU A 833 -9.63 -40.61 -12.13
CA GLU A 833 -9.71 -41.28 -13.43
C GLU A 833 -9.47 -40.33 -14.60
N MET A 834 -10.06 -39.15 -14.60
CA MET A 834 -9.82 -38.13 -15.63
C MET A 834 -8.37 -37.68 -15.68
N MET A 835 -7.71 -37.49 -14.54
CA MET A 835 -6.28 -37.18 -14.49
C MET A 835 -5.42 -38.30 -15.07
N ASP A 836 -5.76 -39.56 -14.79
CA ASP A 836 -5.04 -40.71 -15.30
C ASP A 836 -5.28 -40.90 -16.80
N ARG A 837 -6.50 -40.68 -17.27
CA ARG A 837 -6.89 -40.71 -18.68
C ARG A 837 -6.17 -39.64 -19.48
N LYS A 838 -6.22 -38.38 -19.02
CA LYS A 838 -5.43 -37.30 -19.63
C LYS A 838 -3.94 -37.62 -19.67
N ASN A 839 -3.41 -38.23 -18.61
CA ASN A 839 -2.02 -38.61 -18.58
C ASN A 839 -1.69 -39.69 -19.64
N ARG A 840 -2.55 -40.66 -19.84
CA ARG A 840 -2.37 -41.67 -20.93
C ARG A 840 -2.30 -40.95 -22.28
N TYR A 841 -3.21 -40.01 -22.58
CA TYR A 841 -3.20 -39.28 -23.84
C TYR A 841 -1.93 -38.43 -24.04
N TYR A 842 -1.45 -37.85 -22.96
CA TYR A 842 -0.19 -37.12 -22.99
C TYR A 842 1.03 -38.04 -23.21
N VAL A 843 1.09 -39.14 -22.52
CA VAL A 843 2.17 -40.14 -22.69
C VAL A 843 2.18 -40.74 -24.11
N GLU A 844 1.00 -41.06 -24.67
CA GLU A 844 0.87 -41.47 -26.07
C GLU A 844 1.45 -40.39 -27.02
N SER A 845 1.18 -39.11 -26.77
CA SER A 845 1.73 -38.00 -27.58
C SER A 845 3.25 -37.83 -27.43
N ILE A 846 3.80 -38.09 -26.23
CA ILE A 846 5.26 -38.07 -25.99
C ILE A 846 5.97 -39.15 -26.77
N GLU A 847 5.31 -40.26 -27.14
CA GLU A 847 5.97 -41.37 -27.87
C GLU A 847 6.55 -40.92 -29.21
N ASP A 848 6.00 -39.87 -29.82
CA ASP A 848 6.46 -39.30 -31.08
C ASP A 848 7.60 -38.26 -30.90
N THR A 849 8.02 -37.93 -29.65
CA THR A 849 9.10 -36.96 -29.36
C THR A 849 10.46 -37.51 -29.84
N THR A 850 11.21 -36.63 -30.51
CA THR A 850 12.53 -36.90 -31.08
C THR A 850 13.57 -35.85 -30.68
N PRO A 851 14.87 -36.06 -30.87
CA PRO A 851 15.88 -35.02 -30.64
C PRO A 851 15.71 -33.76 -31.48
N GLN A 852 14.87 -33.80 -32.51
CA GLN A 852 14.57 -32.62 -33.37
C GLN A 852 13.57 -31.66 -32.68
N ASP A 853 12.89 -32.10 -31.64
CA ASP A 853 11.93 -31.30 -30.87
C ASP A 853 12.58 -30.44 -29.76
N VAL A 854 13.91 -30.47 -29.67
CA VAL A 854 14.69 -29.57 -28.79
C VAL A 854 14.65 -28.15 -29.41
N LEU A 855 14.28 -27.15 -28.57
CA LEU A 855 14.20 -25.78 -29.03
C LEU A 855 15.56 -25.23 -29.51
N SER A 856 15.49 -24.32 -30.48
CA SER A 856 16.70 -23.73 -31.08
C SER A 856 17.57 -23.02 -30.05
N GLY A 857 18.87 -23.23 -30.07
CA GLY A 857 19.85 -22.64 -29.15
C GLY A 857 20.15 -23.51 -27.92
N VAL A 858 19.23 -24.39 -27.49
CA VAL A 858 19.35 -25.21 -26.27
C VAL A 858 20.59 -26.07 -26.27
N ILE A 859 20.75 -26.94 -27.27
CA ILE A 859 21.89 -27.88 -27.36
C ILE A 859 23.23 -27.15 -27.34
N LYS A 860 23.31 -26.01 -28.03
CA LYS A 860 24.53 -25.17 -28.04
C LYS A 860 24.84 -24.64 -26.65
N LEU A 861 23.85 -24.07 -25.96
CA LEU A 861 24.01 -23.52 -24.61
C LEU A 861 24.38 -24.61 -23.59
N LEU A 862 23.68 -25.76 -23.58
CA LEU A 862 23.99 -26.86 -22.65
C LEU A 862 25.42 -27.36 -22.83
N LYS A 863 25.91 -27.48 -24.06
CA LYS A 863 27.30 -27.91 -24.35
C LYS A 863 28.30 -26.84 -23.89
N GLU A 864 28.03 -25.59 -24.10
CA GLU A 864 28.88 -24.45 -23.67
C GLU A 864 28.98 -24.39 -22.14
N LEU A 865 27.85 -24.47 -21.42
CA LEU A 865 27.80 -24.51 -19.96
C LEU A 865 28.66 -25.66 -19.40
N ARG A 866 28.52 -26.86 -19.98
CA ARG A 866 29.28 -28.05 -19.57
C ARG A 866 30.79 -27.90 -19.84
N GLN A 867 31.16 -27.32 -20.97
CA GLN A 867 32.57 -27.02 -21.29
C GLN A 867 33.19 -26.00 -20.35
N SER A 868 32.37 -25.09 -19.83
CA SER A 868 32.75 -24.09 -18.84
C SER A 868 32.73 -24.59 -17.40
N GLY A 869 32.46 -25.90 -17.17
CA GLY A 869 32.42 -26.53 -15.84
C GLY A 869 31.20 -26.20 -15.01
N ILE A 870 30.17 -25.56 -15.60
CA ILE A 870 28.90 -25.17 -14.94
C ILE A 870 28.02 -26.41 -14.83
N LYS A 871 27.44 -26.63 -13.65
CA LYS A 871 26.49 -27.71 -13.38
C LYS A 871 25.12 -27.40 -13.96
N ILE A 872 24.45 -28.43 -14.49
CA ILE A 872 23.19 -28.28 -15.17
C ILE A 872 22.14 -29.18 -14.54
N ALA A 873 21.00 -28.59 -14.13
CA ALA A 873 19.82 -29.35 -13.73
C ALA A 873 18.60 -29.00 -14.61
N ILE A 874 17.66 -29.93 -14.66
CA ILE A 874 16.31 -29.69 -15.21
C ILE A 874 15.32 -29.73 -14.04
N ALA A 875 14.38 -28.78 -13.95
CA ALA A 875 13.38 -28.70 -12.88
C ALA A 875 11.99 -28.44 -13.47
N SER A 876 11.25 -29.52 -13.70
CA SER A 876 9.92 -29.49 -14.32
C SER A 876 8.81 -29.93 -13.35
N ALA A 877 7.68 -29.21 -13.36
CA ALA A 877 6.47 -29.64 -12.63
C ALA A 877 5.84 -30.93 -13.21
N SER A 878 6.28 -31.35 -14.38
CA SER A 878 5.76 -32.56 -15.07
C SER A 878 6.26 -33.85 -14.41
N LYS A 879 5.34 -34.73 -14.12
CA LYS A 879 5.65 -36.12 -13.66
C LYS A 879 6.26 -37.00 -14.75
N ASN A 880 6.22 -36.53 -16.01
CA ASN A 880 6.74 -37.24 -17.18
C ASN A 880 8.06 -36.62 -17.72
N ALA A 881 8.70 -35.72 -16.95
CA ALA A 881 9.91 -35.02 -17.41
C ALA A 881 11.03 -35.99 -17.82
N ARG A 882 11.34 -37.01 -17.04
CA ARG A 882 12.42 -37.98 -17.34
C ARG A 882 12.24 -38.73 -18.68
N PRO A 883 11.08 -39.31 -19.03
CA PRO A 883 10.82 -39.88 -20.35
C PRO A 883 11.03 -38.88 -21.50
N VAL A 884 10.54 -37.67 -21.35
CA VAL A 884 10.70 -36.60 -22.38
C VAL A 884 12.19 -36.28 -22.59
N ILE A 885 12.94 -36.04 -21.52
CA ILE A 885 14.36 -35.70 -21.55
C ILE A 885 15.18 -36.83 -22.22
N ALA A 886 14.84 -38.11 -21.94
CA ALA A 886 15.48 -39.24 -22.57
C ALA A 886 15.23 -39.28 -24.09
N LYS A 887 14.00 -39.01 -24.54
CA LYS A 887 13.64 -38.97 -25.96
C LYS A 887 14.24 -37.80 -26.72
N LEU A 888 14.37 -36.65 -26.06
CA LEU A 888 15.07 -35.49 -26.59
C LEU A 888 16.58 -35.72 -26.76
N GLY A 889 17.13 -36.76 -26.18
CA GLY A 889 18.55 -37.10 -26.28
C GLY A 889 19.48 -36.13 -25.55
N ILE A 890 18.97 -35.40 -24.52
CA ILE A 890 19.73 -34.41 -23.76
C ILE A 890 20.12 -34.90 -22.36
N ALA A 891 19.73 -36.11 -21.96
CA ALA A 891 19.98 -36.65 -20.62
C ALA A 891 21.47 -36.66 -20.24
N ASP A 892 22.38 -36.93 -21.20
CA ASP A 892 23.83 -36.95 -20.98
C ASP A 892 24.44 -35.54 -20.85
N LEU A 893 23.67 -34.50 -21.12
CA LEU A 893 24.13 -33.11 -21.02
C LEU A 893 23.77 -32.45 -19.68
N VAL A 894 22.99 -33.10 -18.81
CA VAL A 894 22.52 -32.58 -17.53
C VAL A 894 23.06 -33.43 -16.36
N ASP A 895 23.29 -32.78 -15.22
CA ASP A 895 23.81 -33.42 -13.99
C ASP A 895 22.68 -33.93 -13.08
N ALA A 896 21.50 -33.29 -13.10
CA ALA A 896 20.35 -33.70 -12.29
C ALA A 896 19.01 -33.40 -12.97
N ILE A 897 17.96 -34.11 -12.56
CA ILE A 897 16.57 -33.92 -13.01
C ILE A 897 15.67 -33.96 -11.78
N ALA A 898 15.04 -32.85 -11.50
CA ALA A 898 13.92 -32.68 -10.57
C ALA A 898 12.61 -32.70 -11.36
N ASP A 899 11.65 -33.50 -10.95
CA ASP A 899 10.35 -33.66 -11.62
C ASP A 899 9.19 -33.52 -10.65
N GLY A 900 7.95 -33.62 -11.11
CA GLY A 900 6.74 -33.48 -10.31
C GLY A 900 6.56 -34.53 -9.18
N TYR A 901 7.51 -35.44 -8.97
CA TYR A 901 7.58 -36.33 -7.81
C TYR A 901 8.64 -35.92 -6.80
N SER A 902 9.48 -34.93 -7.14
CA SER A 902 10.66 -34.56 -6.35
C SER A 902 10.32 -33.70 -5.14
N VAL A 903 9.18 -33.02 -5.17
CA VAL A 903 8.72 -32.08 -4.10
C VAL A 903 7.20 -32.16 -3.92
N GLU A 904 6.74 -31.78 -2.74
CA GLU A 904 5.29 -31.74 -2.43
C GLU A 904 4.63 -30.43 -2.91
N LYS A 905 5.36 -29.32 -2.83
CA LYS A 905 4.85 -27.99 -3.23
C LYS A 905 5.30 -27.65 -4.65
N PRO A 906 4.34 -27.49 -5.61
CA PRO A 906 4.67 -27.08 -6.98
C PRO A 906 5.06 -25.60 -7.07
N LYS A 907 5.55 -25.16 -8.23
CA LYS A 907 5.72 -23.74 -8.56
C LYS A 907 4.35 -23.02 -8.37
N PRO A 908 4.30 -21.84 -7.75
CA PRO A 908 5.40 -20.87 -7.51
C PRO A 908 6.22 -21.09 -6.22
N ALA A 909 6.00 -22.18 -5.46
CA ALA A 909 6.86 -22.49 -4.32
C ALA A 909 8.31 -22.74 -4.78
N PRO A 910 9.34 -22.34 -4.01
CA PRO A 910 10.74 -22.44 -4.39
C PRO A 910 11.29 -23.87 -4.34
N ASP A 911 10.53 -24.80 -3.76
CA ASP A 911 10.97 -26.15 -3.35
C ASP A 911 11.61 -26.93 -4.51
N LEU A 912 11.04 -26.87 -5.71
CA LEU A 912 11.54 -27.60 -6.88
C LEU A 912 12.92 -27.12 -7.32
N PHE A 913 13.15 -25.82 -7.33
CA PHE A 913 14.44 -25.26 -7.70
C PHE A 913 15.49 -25.44 -6.59
N LEU A 914 15.10 -25.29 -5.33
CA LEU A 914 15.97 -25.61 -4.18
C LEU A 914 16.38 -27.07 -4.18
N PHE A 915 15.46 -27.98 -4.48
CA PHE A 915 15.76 -29.38 -4.64
C PHE A 915 16.75 -29.63 -5.79
N ALA A 916 16.52 -29.00 -6.96
CA ALA A 916 17.41 -29.13 -8.12
C ALA A 916 18.83 -28.61 -7.82
N ALA A 917 18.96 -27.45 -7.17
CA ALA A 917 20.25 -26.91 -6.74
C ALA A 917 20.99 -27.84 -5.77
N THR A 918 20.25 -28.40 -4.80
CA THR A 918 20.81 -29.40 -3.86
C THR A 918 21.33 -30.62 -4.59
N GLN A 919 20.60 -31.10 -5.60
CA GLN A 919 21.04 -32.29 -6.39
C GLN A 919 22.35 -32.07 -7.16
N ILE A 920 22.59 -30.85 -7.64
CA ILE A 920 23.84 -30.48 -8.31
C ILE A 920 24.93 -29.98 -7.35
N GLY A 921 24.58 -29.80 -6.05
CA GLY A 921 25.52 -29.39 -5.01
C GLY A 921 25.94 -27.92 -5.09
N ILE A 922 25.09 -27.03 -5.65
CA ILE A 922 25.37 -25.61 -5.84
C ILE A 922 24.44 -24.79 -4.94
N ALA A 923 24.99 -23.73 -4.32
CA ALA A 923 24.22 -22.80 -3.52
C ALA A 923 23.23 -22.00 -4.39
N PRO A 924 22.02 -21.74 -3.92
CA PRO A 924 20.97 -21.06 -4.71
C PRO A 924 21.42 -19.73 -5.33
N ASP A 925 22.13 -18.90 -4.60
CA ASP A 925 22.66 -17.60 -5.05
C ASP A 925 23.66 -17.69 -6.21
N LYS A 926 24.21 -18.89 -6.46
CA LYS A 926 25.11 -19.22 -7.59
C LYS A 926 24.42 -19.95 -8.73
N CYS A 927 23.09 -20.07 -8.69
CA CYS A 927 22.28 -20.70 -9.72
C CYS A 927 21.52 -19.68 -10.57
N ILE A 928 21.41 -19.95 -11.87
CA ILE A 928 20.50 -19.27 -12.81
C ILE A 928 19.39 -20.24 -13.18
N VAL A 929 18.14 -19.81 -13.03
CA VAL A 929 16.97 -20.52 -13.55
C VAL A 929 16.57 -19.93 -14.89
N VAL A 930 16.23 -20.77 -15.86
CA VAL A 930 15.67 -20.40 -17.16
C VAL A 930 14.24 -20.91 -17.24
N GLU A 931 13.28 -20.01 -17.42
CA GLU A 931 11.85 -20.28 -17.27
C GLU A 931 11.02 -19.52 -18.33
N ASP A 932 9.89 -20.09 -18.73
CA ASP A 932 8.97 -19.42 -19.64
C ASP A 932 7.68 -18.94 -18.96
N ALA A 933 7.37 -19.38 -17.74
CA ALA A 933 6.16 -19.07 -16.99
C ALA A 933 6.42 -18.09 -15.82
N PRO A 934 5.52 -17.11 -15.57
CA PRO A 934 5.64 -16.21 -14.42
C PRO A 934 5.77 -16.91 -13.07
N ALA A 935 4.97 -17.95 -12.83
CA ALA A 935 5.02 -18.75 -11.59
C ALA A 935 6.39 -19.42 -11.35
N GLY A 936 7.09 -19.83 -12.42
CA GLY A 936 8.42 -20.39 -12.30
C GLY A 936 9.50 -19.35 -12.06
N VAL A 937 9.38 -18.17 -12.68
CA VAL A 937 10.26 -17.03 -12.37
C VAL A 937 10.10 -16.62 -10.90
N GLU A 938 8.88 -16.56 -10.39
CA GLU A 938 8.60 -16.27 -8.99
C GLU A 938 9.21 -17.31 -8.05
N ALA A 939 9.06 -18.60 -8.37
CA ALA A 939 9.68 -19.69 -7.62
C ALA A 939 11.21 -19.58 -7.59
N ALA A 940 11.85 -19.18 -8.71
CA ALA A 940 13.29 -18.98 -8.79
C ALA A 940 13.76 -17.81 -7.91
N ILE A 941 13.05 -16.68 -7.96
CA ILE A 941 13.33 -15.53 -7.11
C ILE A 941 13.15 -15.88 -5.63
N SER A 942 12.04 -16.56 -5.29
CA SER A 942 11.76 -17.02 -3.93
C SER A 942 12.82 -18.02 -3.41
N ALA A 943 13.48 -18.76 -4.32
CA ALA A 943 14.60 -19.63 -4.00
C ALA A 943 15.93 -18.88 -3.81
N GLY A 944 15.97 -17.55 -3.99
CA GLY A 944 17.20 -16.75 -3.97
C GLY A 944 18.10 -16.98 -5.18
N MET A 945 17.54 -17.38 -6.33
CA MET A 945 18.25 -17.67 -7.58
C MET A 945 18.08 -16.56 -8.60
N TRP A 946 19.01 -16.48 -9.53
CA TRP A 946 18.87 -15.64 -10.71
C TRP A 946 17.83 -16.22 -11.68
N ALA A 947 16.98 -15.40 -12.28
CA ALA A 947 15.94 -15.87 -13.21
C ALA A 947 16.06 -15.21 -14.58
N ILE A 948 16.06 -16.04 -15.62
CA ILE A 948 15.93 -15.66 -17.02
C ILE A 948 14.54 -16.06 -17.49
N GLY A 949 13.69 -15.07 -17.81
CA GLY A 949 12.39 -15.31 -18.42
C GLY A 949 12.50 -15.46 -19.93
N LEU A 950 11.83 -16.47 -20.51
CA LEU A 950 11.74 -16.62 -21.97
C LEU A 950 10.35 -16.19 -22.45
N ALA A 951 10.29 -15.12 -23.25
CA ALA A 951 9.05 -14.66 -23.89
C ALA A 951 9.34 -13.95 -25.21
N PRO A 952 8.49 -14.09 -26.24
CA PRO A 952 8.52 -13.24 -27.42
C PRO A 952 8.47 -11.77 -27.00
N LYS A 953 9.05 -10.87 -27.81
CA LYS A 953 9.18 -9.46 -27.46
C LYS A 953 7.83 -8.78 -27.17
N GLU A 954 6.78 -9.18 -27.87
CA GLU A 954 5.40 -8.74 -27.71
C GLU A 954 4.71 -9.24 -26.42
N HIS A 955 5.33 -10.17 -25.69
CA HIS A 955 4.85 -10.77 -24.43
C HIS A 955 5.90 -10.71 -23.33
N SER A 956 6.94 -9.89 -23.48
CA SER A 956 8.02 -9.76 -22.47
C SER A 956 7.54 -9.14 -21.16
N ASP A 957 6.45 -8.40 -21.19
CA ASP A 957 5.76 -7.77 -20.06
C ASP A 957 5.07 -8.77 -19.12
N ARG A 958 4.83 -10.01 -19.56
CA ARG A 958 4.18 -11.05 -18.74
C ARG A 958 4.95 -11.40 -17.46
N PHE A 959 6.24 -11.10 -17.38
CA PHE A 959 7.05 -11.28 -16.18
C PHE A 959 7.01 -10.07 -15.24
N ASN A 960 6.31 -8.98 -15.59
CA ASN A 960 6.12 -7.77 -14.78
C ASN A 960 7.42 -7.27 -14.10
N GLY A 961 8.57 -7.40 -14.78
CA GLY A 961 9.87 -7.01 -14.23
C GLY A 961 10.42 -7.93 -13.13
N THR A 962 9.81 -9.08 -12.87
CA THR A 962 10.31 -10.03 -11.86
C THR A 962 11.51 -10.83 -12.34
N ALA A 963 11.62 -11.15 -13.63
CA ALA A 963 12.80 -11.82 -14.18
C ALA A 963 13.99 -10.85 -14.26
N HIS A 964 15.19 -11.31 -13.88
CA HIS A 964 16.43 -10.53 -13.98
C HIS A 964 16.80 -10.21 -15.44
N ILE A 965 16.49 -11.12 -16.36
CA ILE A 965 16.61 -10.92 -17.81
C ILE A 965 15.38 -11.53 -18.47
N VAL A 966 14.87 -10.86 -19.53
CA VAL A 966 13.89 -11.45 -20.44
C VAL A 966 14.55 -11.60 -21.82
N LEU A 967 14.52 -12.84 -22.34
CA LEU A 967 15.03 -13.19 -23.66
C LEU A 967 13.88 -13.70 -24.54
N PRO A 968 13.88 -13.39 -25.84
CA PRO A 968 12.85 -13.90 -26.73
C PRO A 968 12.92 -15.42 -26.93
N ASN A 969 14.11 -15.98 -26.86
CA ASN A 969 14.46 -17.41 -26.93
C ASN A 969 15.95 -17.59 -26.64
N LEU A 970 16.45 -18.81 -26.65
CA LEU A 970 17.86 -19.11 -26.44
C LEU A 970 18.72 -19.10 -27.72
N THR A 971 18.14 -18.78 -28.87
CA THR A 971 18.86 -18.77 -30.17
C THR A 971 19.87 -17.63 -30.22
N GLY A 972 21.15 -17.97 -30.47
CA GLY A 972 22.20 -16.96 -30.60
C GLY A 972 22.76 -16.45 -29.29
N PHE A 973 22.19 -16.79 -28.14
CA PHE A 973 22.76 -16.46 -26.84
C PHE A 973 23.83 -17.47 -26.42
N ASN A 974 24.83 -16.96 -25.71
CA ASN A 974 25.90 -17.73 -25.13
C ASN A 974 26.13 -17.31 -23.67
N LEU A 975 26.94 -18.02 -22.94
CA LEU A 975 27.21 -17.76 -21.53
C LEU A 975 27.73 -16.35 -21.28
N SER A 976 28.64 -15.85 -22.11
CA SER A 976 29.21 -14.51 -21.98
C SER A 976 28.18 -13.40 -22.22
N ASP A 977 27.22 -13.61 -23.13
CA ASP A 977 26.12 -12.65 -23.37
C ASP A 977 25.16 -12.60 -22.18
N ILE A 978 24.86 -13.77 -21.58
CA ILE A 978 24.03 -13.86 -20.37
C ILE A 978 24.73 -13.15 -19.20
N GLN A 979 26.01 -13.43 -18.98
CA GLN A 979 26.82 -12.78 -17.93
C GLN A 979 26.92 -11.26 -18.13
N ALA A 980 27.10 -10.80 -19.37
CA ALA A 980 27.17 -9.38 -19.69
C ALA A 980 25.82 -8.64 -19.48
N LYS A 981 24.70 -9.34 -19.65
CA LYS A 981 23.35 -8.78 -19.41
C LYS A 981 22.98 -8.76 -17.92
N LEU A 982 23.42 -9.76 -17.16
CA LEU A 982 23.19 -9.83 -15.71
C LEU A 982 24.16 -8.91 -14.94
N GLY A 983 25.32 -8.56 -15.49
CA GLY A 983 26.31 -7.65 -14.90
C GLY A 983 26.13 -6.16 -15.26
N LYS A 984 25.09 -5.85 -16.03
CA LYS A 984 24.68 -4.46 -16.34
C LYS A 984 23.47 -4.07 -15.54
#